data_80922569f92eb532160f536dab8858f8
#
_entry.id   80922569f92eb532160f536dab8858f8
#
_cell.length_a   1.000
_cell.length_b   1.000
_cell.length_c   1.000
_cell.angle_alpha   90.00
_cell.angle_beta   90.00
_cell.angle_gamma   90.00
#
_symmetry.space_group_name_H-M   'P 1'
#
loop_
_entity.id
_entity.type
_entity.pdbx_description
1 polymer ?
#
loop_
_entity_poly.entity_id
_entity_poly.type
_entity_poly.pdbx_seq_one_letter_code
_entity_poly.pdbx_strand_id
1 'polypeptide(L)'
;MSMFVRWTKAAAAASAALILAASAASGQQTSSYDPQQTFAPLILPDPVNSYRSGDGAPGPAYWQNRADYEIQATIDTQTKTLSASEIITYANNSPDRLDGLWVQLDQNIYRKDSRAGQTGGGFIRTKFTDGYQLESVEVTQDGKTTAVSPVVSDTRMRVALPSPLNHGRVVKLKVKYHYAIPGTFGGRTSWVATPKGDIYDIAQWFPRMCVYDDIRGWDTAPYLGQEFYLEYGDIDYSVTVPSDMLVAGGGELINANEVLTQAQRDRLVQARASDKTVMIRSPAEVGDPSSRPKPDGVLTWHYKMTNTRDVAFSASKAFIWDAARINLPGGKTALAESVYPPESAGDAAWGRSTEYLKDSVEHFSQRWHAYPYGTAWSIAGGSSGMEYPGMAFDGITDKGKLLFWITAHEIGHTWFPMMVGSDERRDAWMDEGINTFIDTYESDDFEGGVYGPKRDSEYAPGGGNPVDDIQSVLKDPGAVAIMSRADTISEKYRHPVTYFKAALGLRLLREQILGPDRFDPAFRKYIDDWAFKHPKPSDFFREMESEGGEDLSWFWRGWFFNNWNLDLAVENVAYTGGDPAKGATVTIASLDKLIMPTTLQVNYVDGGSQTIALPAETWILNGRNLVRLAGGPAIASVTIDPGHALPDKDRTNNTFTMPTATPSKP
;
A
#
# COMPACT_ATOMS: atom_id res chain seq x y z
N MET A 1 44.45 12.64 76.87
CA MET A 1 44.13 11.33 76.26
C MET A 1 42.63 11.05 76.33
N SER A 2 41.74 11.96 76.03
CA SER A 2 40.29 11.75 76.12
C SER A 2 39.46 12.50 75.02
N MET A 3 40.10 12.90 73.94
CA MET A 3 39.41 13.69 72.87
C MET A 3 39.38 12.95 71.52
N PHE A 4 40.00 11.81 71.34
CA PHE A 4 40.10 11.05 70.08
C PHE A 4 39.08 9.92 69.93
N VAL A 5 38.32 9.55 70.97
CA VAL A 5 37.40 8.41 70.92
C VAL A 5 35.96 8.80 70.53
N ARG A 6 35.61 10.07 70.53
CA ARG A 6 34.23 10.53 70.15
C ARG A 6 33.97 10.73 68.69
N TRP A 7 35.00 10.81 67.85
CA TRP A 7 34.84 11.06 66.37
C TRP A 7 34.69 9.78 65.56
N THR A 8 35.15 8.64 66.08
CA THR A 8 35.05 7.37 65.32
C THR A 8 33.65 6.72 65.35
N LYS A 9 32.81 7.04 66.35
CA LYS A 9 31.45 6.51 66.43
C LYS A 9 30.43 7.32 65.62
N ALA A 10 30.67 8.61 65.35
CA ALA A 10 29.83 9.45 64.54
C ALA A 10 30.06 9.18 63.03
N ALA A 11 31.29 8.86 62.63
CA ALA A 11 31.60 8.50 61.24
C ALA A 11 31.03 7.14 60.79
N ALA A 12 30.97 6.15 61.73
CA ALA A 12 30.39 4.85 61.42
C ALA A 12 28.85 4.90 61.29
N ALA A 13 28.15 5.75 62.06
CA ALA A 13 26.70 5.93 61.94
C ALA A 13 26.28 6.71 60.70
N ALA A 14 27.10 7.69 60.28
CA ALA A 14 26.84 8.45 59.04
C ALA A 14 27.10 7.58 57.78
N SER A 15 28.10 6.71 57.81
CA SER A 15 28.38 5.78 56.70
C SER A 15 27.32 4.67 56.57
N ALA A 16 26.76 4.18 57.67
CA ALA A 16 25.67 3.19 57.64
C ALA A 16 24.33 3.81 57.17
N ALA A 17 24.07 5.09 57.49
CA ALA A 17 22.88 5.80 56.99
C ALA A 17 22.98 6.14 55.50
N LEU A 18 24.19 6.42 54.99
CA LEU A 18 24.42 6.64 53.54
C LEU A 18 24.35 5.34 52.73
N ILE A 19 24.75 4.18 53.32
CA ILE A 19 24.64 2.88 52.63
C ILE A 19 23.18 2.38 52.64
N LEU A 20 22.39 2.68 53.65
CA LEU A 20 20.96 2.36 53.69
C LEU A 20 20.11 3.31 52.82
N ALA A 21 20.54 4.56 52.59
CA ALA A 21 19.91 5.46 51.65
C ALA A 21 20.27 5.14 50.19
N ALA A 22 21.46 4.58 49.92
CA ALA A 22 21.87 4.14 48.60
C ALA A 22 21.22 2.82 48.16
N SER A 23 20.76 1.97 49.09
CA SER A 23 20.07 0.72 48.77
C SER A 23 18.54 0.86 48.60
N ALA A 24 17.97 2.05 48.87
CA ALA A 24 16.57 2.36 48.61
C ALA A 24 16.36 3.16 47.30
N ALA A 25 17.44 3.53 46.59
CA ALA A 25 17.41 4.14 45.28
C ALA A 25 17.65 3.11 44.17
N SER A 26 17.08 1.90 44.33
CA SER A 26 17.10 0.91 43.25
C SER A 26 16.07 1.27 42.21
N GLY A 27 16.51 2.03 41.21
CA GLY A 27 16.15 1.74 39.88
C GLY A 27 14.74 2.13 39.41
N GLN A 28 14.27 3.37 39.62
CA GLN A 28 13.25 3.89 38.70
C GLN A 28 13.90 4.04 37.31
N GLN A 29 13.40 3.26 36.33
CA GLN A 29 13.83 3.40 34.96
C GLN A 29 13.53 4.82 34.50
N THR A 30 14.49 5.46 33.79
CA THR A 30 14.27 6.79 33.22
C THR A 30 13.24 6.69 32.10
N SER A 31 12.19 7.49 32.18
CA SER A 31 11.18 7.58 31.13
C SER A 31 11.50 8.77 30.23
N SER A 32 11.40 8.58 28.90
CA SER A 32 11.40 9.65 27.91
C SER A 32 9.99 10.10 27.52
N TYR A 33 8.96 9.52 28.14
CA TYR A 33 7.57 9.88 27.90
C TYR A 33 7.28 11.31 28.39
N ASP A 34 6.64 12.08 27.53
CA ASP A 34 6.15 13.45 27.82
C ASP A 34 4.70 13.59 27.34
N PRO A 35 3.71 13.63 28.25
CA PRO A 35 2.30 13.77 27.87
C PRO A 35 2.04 15.07 27.11
N GLN A 36 2.77 16.16 27.38
CA GLN A 36 2.61 17.41 26.66
C GLN A 36 3.06 17.31 25.19
N GLN A 37 4.02 16.42 24.89
CA GLN A 37 4.44 16.14 23.52
C GLN A 37 3.48 15.15 22.84
N THR A 38 3.10 14.08 23.53
CA THR A 38 2.28 13.00 22.98
C THR A 38 0.86 13.47 22.65
N PHE A 39 0.22 14.19 23.56
CA PHE A 39 -1.14 14.72 23.38
C PHE A 39 -1.19 16.19 22.92
N ALA A 40 -0.09 16.75 22.42
CA ALA A 40 -0.13 18.08 21.81
C ALA A 40 -1.13 18.13 20.64
N PRO A 41 -1.75 19.27 20.34
CA PRO A 41 -2.55 19.40 19.11
C PRO A 41 -1.76 18.99 17.87
N LEU A 42 -2.33 18.12 17.04
CA LEU A 42 -1.72 17.71 15.77
C LEU A 42 -2.25 18.59 14.64
N ILE A 43 -1.36 19.31 13.98
CA ILE A 43 -1.69 20.07 12.78
C ILE A 43 -1.41 19.19 11.58
N LEU A 44 -2.47 18.79 10.89
CA LEU A 44 -2.37 18.02 9.66
C LEU A 44 -1.93 18.93 8.50
N PRO A 45 -1.13 18.40 7.54
CA PRO A 45 -0.51 19.22 6.50
C PRO A 45 -1.52 19.81 5.50
N ASP A 46 -2.65 19.13 5.25
CA ASP A 46 -3.64 19.56 4.27
C ASP A 46 -4.81 20.24 4.99
N PRO A 47 -5.13 21.51 4.65
CA PRO A 47 -6.12 22.28 5.39
C PRO A 47 -7.56 21.87 5.04
N VAL A 48 -8.46 22.04 6.01
CA VAL A 48 -9.91 22.00 5.78
C VAL A 48 -10.33 23.26 5.02
N ASN A 49 -11.15 23.08 3.97
CA ASN A 49 -11.70 24.14 3.15
C ASN A 49 -13.00 23.69 2.45
N SER A 50 -13.50 24.45 1.46
CA SER A 50 -14.69 24.05 0.71
C SER A 50 -14.53 22.79 -0.16
N TYR A 51 -13.30 22.36 -0.41
CA TYR A 51 -12.97 21.16 -1.22
C TYR A 51 -12.71 19.93 -0.34
N ARG A 52 -12.31 20.12 0.93
CA ARG A 52 -11.96 19.06 1.89
C ARG A 52 -12.61 19.34 3.24
N SER A 53 -13.53 18.47 3.65
CA SER A 53 -14.32 18.64 4.88
C SER A 53 -13.51 18.33 6.14
N GLY A 54 -14.00 18.83 7.27
CA GLY A 54 -13.40 18.61 8.59
C GLY A 54 -13.51 17.17 9.09
N ASP A 55 -14.47 16.41 8.56
CA ASP A 55 -14.66 14.99 8.83
C ASP A 55 -13.86 14.05 7.91
N GLY A 56 -13.05 14.61 7.00
CA GLY A 56 -12.22 13.84 6.07
C GLY A 56 -12.86 13.57 4.72
N ALA A 57 -14.17 13.72 4.57
CA ALA A 57 -14.86 13.54 3.30
C ALA A 57 -14.52 14.64 2.27
N PRO A 58 -14.78 14.42 0.96
CA PRO A 58 -14.74 15.48 -0.03
C PRO A 58 -15.70 16.61 0.35
N GLY A 59 -15.21 17.86 0.27
CA GLY A 59 -16.01 19.02 0.60
C GLY A 59 -17.09 19.32 -0.46
N PRO A 60 -18.07 20.16 -0.15
CA PRO A 60 -19.23 20.42 -1.03
C PRO A 60 -18.84 21.07 -2.37
N ALA A 61 -17.66 21.66 -2.49
CA ALA A 61 -17.14 22.26 -3.71
C ALA A 61 -15.98 21.43 -4.30
N TYR A 62 -15.80 20.17 -3.88
CA TYR A 62 -14.76 19.31 -4.42
C TYR A 62 -14.83 19.22 -5.94
N TRP A 63 -13.69 19.29 -6.58
CA TRP A 63 -13.53 19.17 -8.02
C TRP A 63 -12.31 18.33 -8.35
N GLN A 64 -12.31 17.73 -9.49
CA GLN A 64 -11.12 17.17 -10.15
C GLN A 64 -11.29 17.30 -11.66
N ASN A 65 -10.17 17.40 -12.35
CA ASN A 65 -10.14 17.42 -13.80
C ASN A 65 -10.39 16.01 -14.37
N ARG A 66 -10.53 15.90 -15.66
CA ARG A 66 -10.77 14.62 -16.34
C ARG A 66 -9.91 14.53 -17.60
N ALA A 67 -9.33 13.37 -17.84
CA ALA A 67 -8.54 13.07 -19.03
C ALA A 67 -9.04 11.78 -19.68
N ASP A 68 -9.71 11.89 -20.82
CA ASP A 68 -10.11 10.74 -21.63
C ASP A 68 -9.08 10.53 -22.75
N TYR A 69 -8.82 9.26 -23.10
CA TYR A 69 -7.79 8.89 -24.08
C TYR A 69 -8.37 8.01 -25.20
N GLU A 70 -7.97 8.32 -26.45
CA GLU A 70 -8.17 7.48 -27.62
C GLU A 70 -6.78 7.14 -28.17
N ILE A 71 -6.33 5.85 -28.09
CA ILE A 71 -4.95 5.46 -28.39
C ILE A 71 -4.92 4.36 -29.46
N GLN A 72 -4.03 4.52 -30.43
CA GLN A 72 -3.74 3.51 -31.44
C GLN A 72 -2.24 3.18 -31.40
N ALA A 73 -1.89 1.95 -31.03
CA ALA A 73 -0.52 1.48 -30.88
C ALA A 73 -0.21 0.30 -31.80
N THR A 74 1.04 0.18 -32.16
CA THR A 74 1.60 -0.96 -32.90
C THR A 74 2.91 -1.39 -32.28
N ILE A 75 3.10 -2.69 -32.07
CA ILE A 75 4.37 -3.28 -31.68
C ILE A 75 5.03 -3.90 -32.92
N ASP A 76 6.20 -3.39 -33.27
CA ASP A 76 7.13 -4.09 -34.17
C ASP A 76 8.04 -5.03 -33.34
N THR A 77 7.79 -6.33 -33.45
CA THR A 77 8.52 -7.35 -32.70
C THR A 77 9.93 -7.60 -33.25
N GLN A 78 10.24 -7.17 -34.48
CA GLN A 78 11.57 -7.30 -35.05
C GLN A 78 12.52 -6.23 -34.50
N THR A 79 12.05 -4.98 -34.49
CA THR A 79 12.83 -3.84 -34.00
C THR A 79 12.64 -3.60 -32.48
N LYS A 80 11.70 -4.30 -31.85
CA LYS A 80 11.31 -4.08 -30.44
C LYS A 80 10.89 -2.63 -30.20
N THR A 81 10.05 -2.10 -31.07
CA THR A 81 9.59 -0.70 -31.03
C THR A 81 8.07 -0.64 -30.85
N LEU A 82 7.62 0.23 -29.98
CA LEU A 82 6.23 0.64 -29.90
C LEU A 82 6.08 1.99 -30.58
N SER A 83 5.12 2.08 -31.51
CA SER A 83 4.69 3.33 -32.15
C SER A 83 3.23 3.58 -31.87
N ALA A 84 2.86 4.82 -31.53
CA ALA A 84 1.47 5.15 -31.23
C ALA A 84 1.08 6.57 -31.60
N SER A 85 -0.23 6.75 -31.75
CA SER A 85 -0.90 8.06 -31.82
C SER A 85 -2.02 8.07 -30.79
N GLU A 86 -2.06 9.10 -29.97
CA GLU A 86 -3.12 9.30 -28.98
C GLU A 86 -3.81 10.64 -29.14
N ILE A 87 -5.06 10.71 -28.70
CA ILE A 87 -5.83 11.94 -28.52
C ILE A 87 -6.25 11.97 -27.05
N ILE A 88 -5.77 12.96 -26.32
CA ILE A 88 -6.17 13.24 -24.94
C ILE A 88 -7.25 14.30 -24.97
N THR A 89 -8.44 14.02 -24.46
CA THR A 89 -9.52 14.99 -24.25
C THR A 89 -9.49 15.43 -22.79
N TYR A 90 -9.00 16.62 -22.52
CA TYR A 90 -8.82 17.14 -21.15
C TYR A 90 -9.88 18.19 -20.82
N ALA A 91 -10.62 17.94 -19.74
CA ALA A 91 -11.63 18.85 -19.20
C ALA A 91 -11.10 19.55 -17.94
N ASN A 92 -11.11 20.89 -17.96
CA ASN A 92 -10.77 21.69 -16.79
C ASN A 92 -12.03 21.94 -15.94
N ASN A 93 -12.17 21.19 -14.85
CA ASN A 93 -13.24 21.36 -13.87
C ASN A 93 -12.76 22.20 -12.65
N SER A 94 -11.48 22.58 -12.62
CA SER A 94 -10.94 23.45 -11.57
C SER A 94 -11.53 24.87 -11.68
N PRO A 95 -11.57 25.64 -10.60
CA PRO A 95 -11.95 27.06 -10.67
C PRO A 95 -10.92 27.90 -11.41
N ASP A 96 -9.75 27.36 -11.68
CA ASP A 96 -8.60 28.09 -12.20
C ASP A 96 -8.58 28.14 -13.73
N ARG A 97 -7.93 29.15 -14.24
CA ARG A 97 -7.60 29.31 -15.65
C ARG A 97 -6.25 28.64 -15.93
N LEU A 98 -6.19 27.71 -16.86
CA LEU A 98 -4.97 27.00 -17.24
C LEU A 98 -4.39 27.57 -18.55
N ASP A 99 -3.18 28.07 -18.51
CA ASP A 99 -2.46 28.61 -19.69
C ASP A 99 -1.61 27.54 -20.41
N GLY A 100 -1.53 26.32 -19.87
CA GLY A 100 -0.80 25.19 -20.43
C GLY A 100 -1.13 23.90 -19.72
N LEU A 101 -0.78 22.80 -20.35
CA LEU A 101 -0.93 21.45 -19.83
C LEU A 101 0.43 20.86 -19.47
N TRP A 102 0.46 20.03 -18.43
CA TRP A 102 1.60 19.20 -18.11
C TRP A 102 1.28 17.73 -18.37
N VAL A 103 2.20 17.05 -19.03
CA VAL A 103 2.09 15.65 -19.45
C VAL A 103 3.31 14.88 -19.00
N GLN A 104 3.10 13.69 -18.46
CA GLN A 104 4.17 12.77 -18.05
C GLN A 104 4.72 12.01 -19.25
N LEU A 105 6.03 11.83 -19.31
CA LEU A 105 6.77 11.10 -20.32
C LEU A 105 7.63 10.02 -19.65
N ASP A 106 6.98 8.99 -19.09
CA ASP A 106 7.66 8.04 -18.21
C ASP A 106 8.77 7.25 -18.89
N GLN A 107 8.65 6.92 -20.18
CA GLN A 107 9.69 6.22 -20.94
C GLN A 107 11.01 7.01 -21.01
N ASN A 108 10.99 8.31 -20.74
CA ASN A 108 12.22 9.11 -20.67
C ASN A 108 13.11 8.76 -19.46
N ILE A 109 12.59 8.02 -18.48
CA ILE A 109 13.40 7.49 -17.38
C ILE A 109 14.53 6.60 -17.89
N TYR A 110 14.36 5.95 -19.06
CA TYR A 110 15.36 5.06 -19.67
C TYR A 110 16.44 5.81 -20.46
N ARG A 111 16.33 7.13 -20.59
CA ARG A 111 17.37 7.94 -21.23
C ARG A 111 18.62 7.97 -20.37
N LYS A 112 19.78 8.06 -21.04
CA LYS A 112 21.08 8.15 -20.36
C LYS A 112 21.22 9.40 -19.48
N ASP A 113 20.55 10.49 -19.87
CA ASP A 113 20.58 11.78 -19.18
C ASP A 113 19.39 12.00 -18.24
N SER A 114 18.60 10.95 -17.95
CA SER A 114 17.46 11.06 -17.05
C SER A 114 17.87 11.43 -15.62
N ARG A 115 17.03 12.18 -14.92
CA ARG A 115 17.25 12.56 -13.51
C ARG A 115 17.30 11.34 -12.61
N ALA A 116 16.46 10.33 -12.87
CA ALA A 116 16.48 9.07 -12.13
C ALA A 116 17.85 8.39 -12.12
N GLY A 117 18.61 8.48 -13.23
CA GLY A 117 19.97 7.97 -13.31
C GLY A 117 20.99 8.71 -12.44
N GLN A 118 20.63 9.87 -11.88
CA GLN A 118 21.49 10.71 -11.04
C GLN A 118 21.15 10.63 -9.55
N THR A 119 20.05 9.96 -9.17
CA THR A 119 19.59 9.96 -7.76
C THR A 119 20.35 9.01 -6.85
N GLY A 120 21.20 8.15 -7.38
CA GLY A 120 21.95 7.15 -6.59
C GLY A 120 21.07 6.08 -5.92
N GLY A 121 19.76 6.13 -6.12
CA GLY A 121 18.82 5.16 -5.60
C GLY A 121 18.74 3.93 -6.47
N GLY A 122 19.42 2.84 -6.10
CA GLY A 122 19.20 1.45 -6.54
C GLY A 122 19.25 1.11 -8.04
N PHE A 123 18.95 2.02 -8.93
CA PHE A 123 18.89 1.80 -10.37
C PHE A 123 20.15 2.30 -11.10
N ILE A 124 21.30 1.71 -10.81
CA ILE A 124 22.46 1.90 -11.70
C ILE A 124 22.15 1.19 -13.02
N ARG A 125 21.65 1.95 -13.98
CA ARG A 125 21.34 1.43 -15.31
C ARG A 125 22.61 1.35 -16.16
N THR A 126 22.85 0.18 -16.68
CA THR A 126 23.95 -0.05 -17.66
C THR A 126 23.43 -0.08 -19.09
N LYS A 127 22.11 -0.16 -19.28
CA LYS A 127 21.43 -0.16 -20.57
C LYS A 127 20.42 0.96 -20.61
N PHE A 128 20.27 1.57 -21.77
CA PHE A 128 19.43 2.75 -21.98
C PHE A 128 18.67 2.63 -23.29
N THR A 129 17.57 3.39 -23.39
CA THR A 129 16.90 3.73 -24.65
C THR A 129 16.96 5.25 -24.83
N ASP A 130 16.45 5.76 -25.97
CA ASP A 130 16.35 7.20 -26.19
C ASP A 130 15.07 7.80 -25.60
N GLY A 131 14.24 7.00 -24.90
CA GLY A 131 12.95 7.41 -24.37
C GLY A 131 11.95 7.71 -25.49
N TYR A 132 10.94 8.53 -25.18
CA TYR A 132 9.97 8.94 -26.17
C TYR A 132 10.61 9.78 -27.29
N GLN A 133 10.36 9.39 -28.53
CA GLN A 133 10.61 10.19 -29.72
C GLN A 133 9.26 10.80 -30.16
N LEU A 134 9.06 12.08 -29.85
CA LEU A 134 7.84 12.80 -30.20
C LEU A 134 7.89 13.21 -31.69
N GLU A 135 6.95 12.71 -32.49
CA GLU A 135 6.87 13.02 -33.93
C GLU A 135 6.05 14.28 -34.20
N SER A 136 4.92 14.42 -33.48
CA SER A 136 4.09 15.62 -33.55
C SER A 136 3.29 15.82 -32.29
N VAL A 137 3.05 17.09 -31.92
CA VAL A 137 2.15 17.50 -30.85
C VAL A 137 1.23 18.58 -31.40
N GLU A 138 -0.09 18.35 -31.29
CA GLU A 138 -1.11 19.25 -31.81
C GLU A 138 -2.17 19.53 -30.75
N VAL A 139 -2.57 20.78 -30.60
CA VAL A 139 -3.65 21.20 -29.71
C VAL A 139 -4.87 21.60 -30.53
N THR A 140 -6.02 21.00 -30.25
CA THR A 140 -7.31 21.40 -30.79
C THR A 140 -8.15 22.10 -29.76
N GLN A 141 -8.39 23.39 -29.93
CA GLN A 141 -9.16 24.23 -29.03
C GLN A 141 -10.14 25.10 -29.81
N ASP A 142 -11.40 25.15 -29.38
CA ASP A 142 -12.47 25.89 -30.04
C ASP A 142 -12.59 25.58 -31.57
N GLY A 143 -12.42 24.31 -31.94
CA GLY A 143 -12.50 23.81 -33.31
C GLY A 143 -11.27 24.08 -34.18
N LYS A 144 -10.23 24.74 -33.66
CA LYS A 144 -8.98 25.02 -34.39
C LYS A 144 -7.85 24.11 -33.88
N THR A 145 -7.22 23.40 -34.82
CA THR A 145 -6.01 22.60 -34.55
C THR A 145 -4.77 23.43 -34.85
N THR A 146 -3.80 23.39 -33.90
CA THR A 146 -2.53 24.12 -34.00
C THR A 146 -1.41 23.17 -33.62
N ALA A 147 -0.40 23.02 -34.47
CA ALA A 147 0.84 22.31 -34.10
C ALA A 147 1.61 23.15 -33.08
N VAL A 148 2.09 22.52 -32.05
CA VAL A 148 2.82 23.17 -30.96
C VAL A 148 4.15 22.49 -30.72
N SER A 149 5.12 23.25 -30.20
CA SER A 149 6.41 22.72 -29.78
C SER A 149 6.43 22.65 -28.25
N PRO A 150 6.30 21.46 -27.65
CA PRO A 150 6.31 21.31 -26.20
C PRO A 150 7.71 21.57 -25.63
N VAL A 151 7.76 22.00 -24.37
CA VAL A 151 9.02 22.05 -23.60
C VAL A 151 9.15 20.76 -22.82
N VAL A 152 10.08 19.90 -23.23
CA VAL A 152 10.38 18.64 -22.52
C VAL A 152 11.40 18.89 -21.41
N SER A 153 11.07 18.48 -20.20
CA SER A 153 11.94 18.54 -19.04
C SER A 153 11.99 17.14 -18.38
N ASP A 154 12.99 16.36 -18.80
CA ASP A 154 13.17 14.97 -18.34
C ASP A 154 11.92 14.12 -18.64
N THR A 155 11.24 13.62 -17.61
CA THR A 155 10.04 12.78 -17.71
C THR A 155 8.73 13.56 -17.78
N ARG A 156 8.75 14.82 -18.16
CA ARG A 156 7.55 15.68 -18.30
C ARG A 156 7.67 16.59 -19.52
N MET A 157 6.53 16.93 -20.08
CA MET A 157 6.47 18.01 -21.06
C MET A 157 5.41 19.04 -20.70
N ARG A 158 5.69 20.30 -20.98
CA ARG A 158 4.73 21.40 -20.90
C ARG A 158 4.26 21.75 -22.30
N VAL A 159 2.96 21.73 -22.49
CA VAL A 159 2.28 22.16 -23.73
C VAL A 159 1.61 23.50 -23.48
N ALA A 160 2.08 24.56 -24.15
CA ALA A 160 1.43 25.86 -24.09
C ALA A 160 0.11 25.83 -24.88
N LEU A 161 -0.97 26.33 -24.30
CA LEU A 161 -2.26 26.41 -24.97
C LEU A 161 -2.37 27.65 -25.86
N PRO A 162 -3.00 27.58 -27.05
CA PRO A 162 -3.25 28.75 -27.91
C PRO A 162 -4.08 29.83 -27.24
N SER A 163 -5.01 29.42 -26.36
CA SER A 163 -5.78 30.29 -25.48
C SER A 163 -6.00 29.64 -24.14
N PRO A 164 -6.24 30.41 -23.06
CA PRO A 164 -6.45 29.86 -21.75
C PRO A 164 -7.64 28.89 -21.67
N LEU A 165 -7.48 27.78 -20.98
CA LEU A 165 -8.54 26.82 -20.70
C LEU A 165 -9.23 27.19 -19.38
N ASN A 166 -10.39 27.83 -19.47
CA ASN A 166 -11.17 28.25 -18.31
C ASN A 166 -11.98 27.06 -17.74
N HIS A 167 -12.52 27.25 -16.55
CA HIS A 167 -13.45 26.31 -15.92
C HIS A 167 -14.56 25.83 -16.88
N GLY A 168 -14.84 24.51 -16.86
CA GLY A 168 -15.85 23.86 -17.68
C GLY A 168 -15.50 23.73 -19.16
N ARG A 169 -14.31 24.14 -19.59
CA ARG A 169 -13.86 24.04 -20.98
C ARG A 169 -13.03 22.78 -21.21
N VAL A 170 -13.01 22.35 -22.47
CA VAL A 170 -12.31 21.13 -22.90
C VAL A 170 -11.31 21.49 -24.01
N VAL A 171 -10.18 20.81 -24.01
CA VAL A 171 -9.14 20.87 -25.04
C VAL A 171 -8.76 19.46 -25.48
N LYS A 172 -8.40 19.26 -26.74
CA LYS A 172 -7.82 18.01 -27.24
C LYS A 172 -6.34 18.21 -27.53
N LEU A 173 -5.53 17.28 -27.00
CA LEU A 173 -4.11 17.17 -27.26
C LEU A 173 -3.86 15.90 -28.05
N LYS A 174 -3.30 16.00 -29.26
CA LYS A 174 -2.90 14.87 -30.08
C LYS A 174 -1.39 14.73 -30.04
N VAL A 175 -0.91 13.54 -29.72
CA VAL A 175 0.53 13.22 -29.67
C VAL A 175 0.80 12.00 -30.55
N LYS A 176 1.82 12.09 -31.40
CA LYS A 176 2.39 10.94 -32.09
C LYS A 176 3.80 10.70 -31.58
N TYR A 177 4.10 9.44 -31.32
CA TYR A 177 5.37 9.08 -30.72
C TYR A 177 5.76 7.63 -31.04
N HIS A 178 7.04 7.33 -30.83
CA HIS A 178 7.54 5.97 -30.74
C HIS A 178 8.68 5.89 -29.72
N TYR A 179 8.99 4.69 -29.28
CA TYR A 179 10.15 4.40 -28.43
C TYR A 179 10.60 2.93 -28.58
N ALA A 180 11.87 2.67 -28.32
CA ALA A 180 12.39 1.31 -28.21
C ALA A 180 11.93 0.67 -26.90
N ILE A 181 11.25 -0.48 -26.97
CA ILE A 181 10.83 -1.25 -25.79
C ILE A 181 12.10 -1.76 -25.09
N PRO A 182 12.37 -1.37 -23.84
CA PRO A 182 13.52 -1.87 -23.10
C PRO A 182 13.40 -3.38 -22.92
N GLY A 183 14.51 -4.09 -22.80
CA GLY A 183 14.51 -5.47 -22.35
C GLY A 183 14.14 -5.57 -20.87
N THR A 184 14.45 -6.68 -20.23
CA THR A 184 14.17 -6.92 -18.79
C THR A 184 14.75 -5.85 -17.85
N PHE A 185 15.70 -5.04 -18.29
CA PHE A 185 16.20 -3.90 -17.54
C PHE A 185 15.17 -2.75 -17.38
N GLY A 186 14.10 -2.76 -18.19
CA GLY A 186 13.04 -1.77 -18.11
C GLY A 186 12.14 -1.94 -16.89
N GLY A 187 11.93 -3.17 -16.49
CA GLY A 187 10.97 -3.49 -15.44
C GLY A 187 9.52 -3.32 -15.94
N ARG A 188 8.91 -2.19 -15.71
CA ARG A 188 7.48 -1.91 -15.97
C ARG A 188 7.08 -1.96 -17.45
N THR A 189 7.90 -1.42 -18.35
CA THR A 189 7.83 -1.71 -19.78
C THR A 189 9.03 -2.54 -20.15
N SER A 190 8.79 -3.76 -20.65
CA SER A 190 9.90 -4.69 -20.94
C SER A 190 9.51 -5.72 -21.99
N TRP A 191 10.49 -6.47 -22.45
CA TRP A 191 10.27 -7.74 -23.12
C TRP A 191 11.23 -8.79 -22.55
N VAL A 192 10.75 -10.03 -22.47
CA VAL A 192 11.52 -11.18 -22.01
C VAL A 192 11.38 -12.32 -23.01
N ALA A 193 12.49 -13.00 -23.32
CA ALA A 193 12.48 -14.14 -24.20
C ALA A 193 12.03 -15.41 -23.46
N THR A 194 11.10 -16.17 -24.05
CA THR A 194 10.71 -17.50 -23.61
C THR A 194 10.91 -18.54 -24.73
N PRO A 195 10.92 -19.83 -24.42
CA PRO A 195 11.11 -20.88 -25.44
C PRO A 195 10.07 -20.86 -26.58
N LYS A 196 8.88 -20.34 -26.32
CA LYS A 196 7.78 -20.29 -27.30
C LYS A 196 7.57 -18.91 -27.94
N GLY A 197 8.29 -17.89 -27.49
CA GLY A 197 8.23 -16.53 -28.02
C GLY A 197 8.45 -15.49 -26.95
N ASP A 198 8.70 -14.26 -27.36
CA ASP A 198 8.87 -13.16 -26.44
C ASP A 198 7.55 -12.77 -25.79
N ILE A 199 7.61 -12.37 -24.53
CA ILE A 199 6.52 -11.70 -23.81
C ILE A 199 6.88 -10.20 -23.77
N TYR A 200 5.93 -9.36 -24.11
CA TYR A 200 6.02 -7.90 -24.06
C TYR A 200 5.07 -7.39 -22.96
N ASP A 201 5.62 -6.93 -21.84
CA ASP A 201 4.85 -6.25 -20.79
C ASP A 201 4.92 -4.76 -21.07
N ILE A 202 3.78 -4.12 -21.30
CA ILE A 202 3.70 -2.75 -21.78
C ILE A 202 2.85 -1.94 -20.80
N ALA A 203 3.54 -1.14 -20.00
CA ALA A 203 2.96 -0.30 -18.96
C ALA A 203 3.64 1.07 -18.92
N GLN A 204 2.96 2.11 -18.40
CA GLN A 204 3.46 3.48 -18.44
C GLN A 204 3.90 3.87 -19.87
N TRP A 205 3.10 3.48 -20.84
CA TRP A 205 3.48 3.34 -22.24
C TRP A 205 3.01 4.47 -23.15
N PHE A 206 2.15 5.35 -22.65
CA PHE A 206 1.63 6.51 -23.38
C PHE A 206 1.82 7.79 -22.56
N PRO A 207 1.97 8.96 -23.17
CA PRO A 207 1.99 10.24 -22.50
C PRO A 207 0.72 10.47 -21.67
N ARG A 208 0.84 10.71 -20.36
CA ARG A 208 -0.29 10.80 -19.43
C ARG A 208 -0.40 12.18 -18.81
N MET A 209 -1.63 12.69 -18.63
CA MET A 209 -1.84 13.98 -18.00
C MET A 209 -1.32 13.96 -16.55
N CYS A 210 -0.57 15.01 -16.16
CA CYS A 210 -0.31 15.28 -14.76
C CYS A 210 -1.62 15.68 -14.07
N VAL A 211 -1.79 15.33 -12.80
CA VAL A 211 -2.92 15.81 -12.01
C VAL A 211 -2.76 17.30 -11.73
N TYR A 212 -3.87 18.03 -11.80
CA TYR A 212 -4.02 19.40 -11.31
C TYR A 212 -4.99 19.36 -10.13
N ASP A 213 -4.49 19.51 -8.90
CA ASP A 213 -5.29 19.39 -7.68
C ASP A 213 -5.43 20.72 -6.91
N ASP A 214 -6.30 20.72 -5.92
CA ASP A 214 -6.64 21.87 -5.06
C ASP A 214 -5.54 22.23 -4.03
N ILE A 215 -4.56 21.34 -3.83
CA ILE A 215 -3.50 21.52 -2.84
C ILE A 215 -2.23 22.12 -3.47
N ARG A 216 -1.86 21.65 -4.66
CA ARG A 216 -0.57 21.99 -5.31
C ARG A 216 -0.70 22.60 -6.69
N GLY A 217 -1.88 22.60 -7.28
CA GLY A 217 -2.02 22.83 -8.71
C GLY A 217 -1.44 21.65 -9.51
N TRP A 218 -0.61 21.91 -10.52
CA TRP A 218 0.02 20.84 -11.30
C TRP A 218 1.02 20.01 -10.46
N ASP A 219 0.82 18.71 -10.37
CA ASP A 219 1.87 17.81 -9.91
C ASP A 219 2.88 17.57 -11.03
N THR A 220 4.02 18.21 -10.92
CA THR A 220 5.13 18.13 -11.89
C THR A 220 6.36 17.43 -11.33
N ALA A 221 6.18 16.58 -10.31
CA ALA A 221 7.29 15.78 -9.78
C ALA A 221 7.91 14.91 -10.89
N PRO A 222 9.24 14.86 -11.03
CA PRO A 222 9.88 13.98 -12.01
C PRO A 222 9.63 12.52 -11.65
N TYR A 223 9.49 11.66 -12.65
CA TYR A 223 9.46 10.23 -12.44
C TYR A 223 10.89 9.74 -12.14
N LEU A 224 11.14 9.34 -10.90
CA LEU A 224 12.44 8.87 -10.44
C LEU A 224 12.46 7.34 -10.19
N GLY A 225 11.35 6.67 -10.42
CA GLY A 225 11.15 5.23 -10.22
C GLY A 225 10.07 4.88 -9.20
N GLN A 226 9.49 5.89 -8.53
CA GLN A 226 8.32 5.71 -7.67
C GLN A 226 7.03 5.60 -8.50
N GLU A 227 5.89 5.28 -7.85
CA GLU A 227 4.62 5.03 -8.50
C GLU A 227 3.99 6.30 -9.11
N PHE A 228 2.67 6.37 -9.28
CA PHE A 228 2.01 7.36 -10.12
C PHE A 228 1.13 8.32 -9.34
N TYR A 229 0.72 9.38 -10.02
CA TYR A 229 -0.40 10.23 -9.66
C TYR A 229 -1.04 10.73 -10.96
N LEU A 230 -2.25 10.25 -11.28
CA LEU A 230 -2.88 10.38 -12.60
C LEU A 230 -4.35 10.76 -12.49
N GLU A 231 -4.84 11.54 -13.47
CA GLU A 231 -6.26 11.89 -13.60
C GLU A 231 -7.11 10.70 -14.03
N TYR A 232 -8.36 10.66 -13.59
CA TYR A 232 -9.36 9.69 -14.05
C TYR A 232 -10.00 10.11 -15.36
N GLY A 233 -10.37 9.12 -16.16
CA GLY A 233 -11.11 9.27 -17.40
C GLY A 233 -11.50 7.94 -18.02
N ASP A 234 -11.96 7.96 -19.25
CA ASP A 234 -12.18 6.77 -20.05
C ASP A 234 -10.99 6.58 -20.99
N ILE A 235 -10.52 5.35 -21.12
CA ILE A 235 -9.43 5.00 -22.03
C ILE A 235 -9.93 3.97 -23.04
N ASP A 236 -9.92 4.38 -24.32
CA ASP A 236 -10.24 3.57 -25.49
C ASP A 236 -8.94 3.35 -26.25
N TYR A 237 -8.47 2.11 -26.38
CA TYR A 237 -7.19 1.87 -26.99
C TYR A 237 -7.15 0.61 -27.86
N SER A 238 -6.35 0.68 -28.92
CA SER A 238 -6.13 -0.42 -29.85
C SER A 238 -4.66 -0.75 -29.95
N VAL A 239 -4.34 -2.05 -29.95
CA VAL A 239 -2.98 -2.58 -30.05
C VAL A 239 -2.89 -3.50 -31.25
N THR A 240 -2.04 -3.15 -32.21
CA THR A 240 -1.75 -3.97 -33.40
C THR A 240 -0.48 -4.77 -33.17
N VAL A 241 -0.58 -6.09 -33.28
CA VAL A 241 0.53 -7.05 -33.11
C VAL A 241 0.51 -8.12 -34.20
N PRO A 242 1.58 -8.90 -34.41
CA PRO A 242 1.54 -10.08 -35.27
C PRO A 242 0.36 -11.00 -34.95
N SER A 243 -0.24 -11.60 -35.97
CA SER A 243 -1.50 -12.38 -35.82
C SER A 243 -1.36 -13.64 -34.94
N ASP A 244 -0.15 -14.14 -34.74
CA ASP A 244 0.15 -15.28 -33.85
C ASP A 244 0.17 -14.93 -32.36
N MET A 245 0.14 -13.62 -32.01
CA MET A 245 0.14 -13.16 -30.62
C MET A 245 -1.28 -13.04 -30.03
N LEU A 246 -1.38 -13.29 -28.72
CA LEU A 246 -2.48 -12.85 -27.88
C LEU A 246 -2.11 -11.53 -27.22
N VAL A 247 -3.10 -10.68 -26.97
CA VAL A 247 -2.98 -9.48 -26.13
C VAL A 247 -3.90 -9.66 -24.92
N ALA A 248 -3.34 -9.51 -23.73
CA ALA A 248 -4.06 -9.39 -22.45
C ALA A 248 -4.04 -7.91 -22.08
N GLY A 249 -5.18 -7.25 -22.12
CA GLY A 249 -5.27 -5.80 -21.93
C GLY A 249 -6.26 -5.40 -20.84
N GLY A 250 -5.95 -4.35 -20.09
CA GLY A 250 -6.84 -3.76 -19.09
C GLY A 250 -8.15 -3.28 -19.71
N GLY A 251 -9.28 -3.61 -19.10
CA GLY A 251 -10.62 -3.25 -19.57
C GLY A 251 -11.30 -4.32 -20.43
N GLU A 252 -12.39 -3.97 -21.08
CA GLU A 252 -13.23 -4.85 -21.88
C GLU A 252 -12.68 -5.02 -23.29
N LEU A 253 -12.55 -6.26 -23.79
CA LEU A 253 -12.21 -6.55 -25.18
C LEU A 253 -13.43 -6.31 -26.08
N ILE A 254 -13.38 -5.27 -26.91
CA ILE A 254 -14.53 -4.80 -27.70
C ILE A 254 -14.72 -5.62 -29.00
N ASN A 255 -13.63 -6.04 -29.63
CA ASN A 255 -13.67 -6.68 -30.95
C ASN A 255 -13.29 -8.17 -30.91
N ALA A 256 -13.74 -8.90 -29.90
CA ALA A 256 -13.46 -10.34 -29.72
C ALA A 256 -13.73 -11.18 -30.99
N ASN A 257 -14.72 -10.80 -31.81
CA ASN A 257 -15.05 -11.49 -33.07
C ASN A 257 -13.95 -11.41 -34.13
N GLU A 258 -13.09 -10.40 -34.07
CA GLU A 258 -12.01 -10.17 -35.05
C GLU A 258 -10.70 -10.82 -34.65
N VAL A 259 -10.44 -10.92 -33.32
CA VAL A 259 -9.14 -11.31 -32.77
C VAL A 259 -9.12 -12.69 -32.12
N LEU A 260 -10.31 -13.29 -31.87
CA LEU A 260 -10.47 -14.62 -31.27
C LEU A 260 -11.10 -15.63 -32.25
N THR A 261 -10.70 -16.88 -32.13
CA THR A 261 -11.39 -17.98 -32.82
C THR A 261 -12.78 -18.22 -32.22
N GLN A 262 -13.67 -18.90 -32.95
CA GLN A 262 -14.98 -19.27 -32.41
C GLN A 262 -14.85 -20.10 -31.14
N ALA A 263 -13.93 -21.08 -31.12
CA ALA A 263 -13.70 -21.93 -29.94
C ALA A 263 -13.27 -21.12 -28.71
N GLN A 264 -12.42 -20.12 -28.85
CA GLN A 264 -12.00 -19.25 -27.74
C GLN A 264 -13.20 -18.42 -27.23
N ARG A 265 -14.02 -17.87 -28.11
CA ARG A 265 -15.23 -17.15 -27.71
C ARG A 265 -16.24 -18.02 -26.97
N ASP A 266 -16.46 -19.25 -27.44
CA ASP A 266 -17.36 -20.21 -26.78
C ASP A 266 -16.85 -20.58 -25.37
N ARG A 267 -15.53 -20.77 -25.23
CA ARG A 267 -14.89 -21.02 -23.91
C ARG A 267 -14.98 -19.81 -22.98
N LEU A 268 -14.87 -18.58 -23.49
CA LEU A 268 -15.09 -17.37 -22.68
C LEU A 268 -16.53 -17.27 -22.18
N VAL A 269 -17.52 -17.59 -23.02
CA VAL A 269 -18.92 -17.69 -22.59
C VAL A 269 -19.08 -18.72 -21.46
N GLN A 270 -18.42 -19.87 -21.58
CA GLN A 270 -18.40 -20.90 -20.54
C GLN A 270 -17.71 -20.39 -19.25
N ALA A 271 -16.58 -19.70 -19.36
CA ALA A 271 -15.85 -19.15 -18.21
C ALA A 271 -16.69 -18.12 -17.44
N ARG A 272 -17.42 -17.25 -18.14
CA ARG A 272 -18.34 -16.27 -17.51
C ARG A 272 -19.50 -16.94 -16.73
N ALA A 273 -19.77 -18.21 -16.97
CA ALA A 273 -20.79 -18.99 -16.27
C ALA A 273 -20.19 -19.99 -15.25
N SER A 274 -18.87 -20.08 -15.14
CA SER A 274 -18.17 -21.10 -14.35
C SER A 274 -17.42 -20.50 -13.16
N ASP A 275 -17.63 -21.06 -11.97
CA ASP A 275 -16.80 -20.75 -10.80
C ASP A 275 -15.44 -21.44 -10.81
N LYS A 276 -15.27 -22.41 -11.73
CA LYS A 276 -14.03 -23.14 -11.94
C LYS A 276 -13.31 -22.60 -13.16
N THR A 277 -12.00 -22.62 -13.12
CA THR A 277 -11.13 -22.25 -14.23
C THR A 277 -11.48 -23.02 -15.52
N VAL A 278 -11.65 -22.28 -16.60
CA VAL A 278 -11.89 -22.77 -17.97
C VAL A 278 -10.70 -22.37 -18.82
N MET A 279 -10.09 -23.35 -19.49
CA MET A 279 -8.96 -23.11 -20.39
C MET A 279 -9.45 -22.47 -21.69
N ILE A 280 -9.05 -21.25 -21.96
CA ILE A 280 -9.43 -20.50 -23.17
C ILE A 280 -8.46 -20.82 -24.33
N ARG A 281 -7.14 -20.84 -24.06
CA ARG A 281 -6.11 -21.34 -24.97
C ARG A 281 -5.20 -22.30 -24.19
N SER A 282 -5.24 -23.58 -24.58
CA SER A 282 -4.50 -24.65 -23.91
C SER A 282 -3.01 -24.65 -24.27
N PRO A 283 -2.15 -25.33 -23.48
CA PRO A 283 -0.74 -25.54 -23.82
C PRO A 283 -0.53 -26.18 -25.19
N ALA A 284 -1.40 -27.08 -25.62
CA ALA A 284 -1.35 -27.75 -26.93
C ALA A 284 -1.64 -26.80 -28.09
N GLU A 285 -2.37 -25.72 -27.85
CA GLU A 285 -2.71 -24.70 -28.84
C GLU A 285 -1.63 -23.63 -28.99
N VAL A 286 -0.63 -23.59 -28.08
CA VAL A 286 0.50 -22.66 -28.18
C VAL A 286 1.40 -23.05 -29.36
N GLY A 287 1.49 -22.15 -30.36
CA GLY A 287 2.23 -22.40 -31.61
C GLY A 287 1.40 -23.13 -32.67
N ASP A 288 0.15 -23.53 -32.41
CA ASP A 288 -0.77 -24.05 -33.40
C ASP A 288 -1.43 -22.90 -34.20
N PRO A 289 -1.21 -22.79 -35.53
CA PRO A 289 -1.84 -21.74 -36.34
C PRO A 289 -3.37 -21.74 -36.28
N SER A 290 -4.02 -22.90 -36.07
CA SER A 290 -5.48 -23.01 -35.97
C SER A 290 -6.04 -22.35 -34.68
N SER A 291 -5.20 -22.09 -33.71
CA SER A 291 -5.57 -21.36 -32.49
C SER A 291 -5.68 -19.82 -32.69
N ARG A 292 -5.45 -19.35 -33.91
CA ARG A 292 -5.55 -17.94 -34.26
C ARG A 292 -6.54 -17.75 -35.43
N PRO A 293 -7.28 -16.60 -35.47
CA PRO A 293 -8.27 -16.34 -36.53
C PRO A 293 -7.64 -16.08 -37.90
N LYS A 294 -6.35 -15.70 -37.94
CA LYS A 294 -5.58 -15.49 -39.17
C LYS A 294 -4.23 -16.21 -39.08
N PRO A 295 -3.77 -16.89 -40.14
CA PRO A 295 -2.47 -17.56 -40.13
C PRO A 295 -1.29 -16.57 -40.22
N ASP A 296 -1.48 -15.42 -40.90
CA ASP A 296 -0.41 -14.45 -41.21
C ASP A 296 -0.91 -13.01 -41.04
N GLY A 297 0.04 -12.06 -41.01
CA GLY A 297 -0.21 -10.62 -40.93
C GLY A 297 -0.34 -10.14 -39.50
N VAL A 298 -1.27 -9.22 -39.27
CA VAL A 298 -1.47 -8.57 -37.97
C VAL A 298 -2.92 -8.65 -37.53
N LEU A 299 -3.12 -8.55 -36.21
CA LEU A 299 -4.43 -8.36 -35.58
C LEU A 299 -4.39 -7.11 -34.74
N THR A 300 -5.47 -6.34 -34.77
CA THR A 300 -5.66 -5.15 -33.94
C THR A 300 -6.66 -5.48 -32.84
N TRP A 301 -6.21 -5.50 -31.61
CA TRP A 301 -7.00 -5.75 -30.41
C TRP A 301 -7.52 -4.42 -29.88
N HIS A 302 -8.82 -4.31 -29.64
CA HIS A 302 -9.47 -3.09 -29.20
C HIS A 302 -10.06 -3.28 -27.81
N TYR A 303 -9.60 -2.47 -26.86
CA TYR A 303 -10.03 -2.48 -25.46
C TYR A 303 -10.60 -1.14 -25.05
N LYS A 304 -11.52 -1.17 -24.08
CA LYS A 304 -12.06 0.02 -23.44
C LYS A 304 -12.15 -0.16 -21.94
N MET A 305 -11.68 0.82 -21.18
CA MET A 305 -11.80 0.89 -19.74
C MET A 305 -12.40 2.23 -19.34
N THR A 306 -13.46 2.20 -18.53
CA THR A 306 -14.16 3.42 -18.11
C THR A 306 -13.76 3.80 -16.69
N ASN A 307 -13.69 5.11 -16.44
CA ASN A 307 -13.38 5.67 -15.14
C ASN A 307 -12.12 5.05 -14.51
N THR A 308 -11.03 5.10 -15.26
CA THR A 308 -9.72 4.58 -14.88
C THR A 308 -8.66 5.67 -14.94
N ARG A 309 -7.54 5.47 -14.28
CA ARG A 309 -6.41 6.41 -14.30
C ARG A 309 -5.26 5.96 -15.20
N ASP A 310 -5.23 4.67 -15.57
CA ASP A 310 -4.21 4.08 -16.43
C ASP A 310 -4.73 2.80 -17.08
N VAL A 311 -4.00 2.29 -18.07
CA VAL A 311 -4.15 0.96 -18.65
C VAL A 311 -2.79 0.40 -19.02
N ALA A 312 -2.64 -0.90 -18.87
CA ALA A 312 -1.48 -1.67 -19.32
C ALA A 312 -1.94 -2.85 -20.18
N PHE A 313 -1.02 -3.49 -20.86
CA PHE A 313 -1.28 -4.73 -21.58
C PHE A 313 -0.02 -5.58 -21.69
N SER A 314 -0.20 -6.89 -21.87
CA SER A 314 0.88 -7.78 -22.27
C SER A 314 0.54 -8.50 -23.56
N ALA A 315 1.57 -8.80 -24.38
CA ALA A 315 1.39 -9.43 -25.68
C ALA A 315 2.42 -10.56 -25.87
N SER A 316 1.95 -11.75 -26.26
CA SER A 316 2.85 -12.88 -26.57
C SER A 316 2.15 -13.95 -27.42
N LYS A 317 2.94 -14.61 -28.25
CA LYS A 317 2.50 -15.85 -28.89
C LYS A 317 2.66 -17.08 -27.99
N ALA A 318 3.40 -16.96 -26.90
CA ALA A 318 3.67 -18.03 -25.94
C ALA A 318 2.53 -18.25 -24.92
N PHE A 319 1.56 -17.37 -24.83
CA PHE A 319 0.56 -17.42 -23.78
C PHE A 319 -0.39 -18.64 -23.88
N ILE A 320 -0.48 -19.40 -22.80
CA ILE A 320 -1.68 -20.12 -22.36
C ILE A 320 -2.63 -19.06 -21.83
N TRP A 321 -3.92 -19.31 -21.85
CA TRP A 321 -4.93 -18.40 -21.32
C TRP A 321 -6.05 -19.19 -20.68
N ASP A 322 -6.37 -18.89 -19.44
CA ASP A 322 -7.54 -19.43 -18.75
C ASP A 322 -8.33 -18.35 -18.03
N ALA A 323 -9.57 -18.67 -17.64
CA ALA A 323 -10.48 -17.71 -17.04
C ALA A 323 -11.53 -18.36 -16.14
N ALA A 324 -12.09 -17.58 -15.20
CA ALA A 324 -13.20 -17.97 -14.34
C ALA A 324 -14.08 -16.78 -13.99
N ARG A 325 -15.35 -17.04 -13.64
CA ARG A 325 -16.27 -16.01 -13.15
C ARG A 325 -15.84 -15.53 -11.77
N ILE A 326 -15.86 -14.21 -11.57
CA ILE A 326 -15.79 -13.53 -10.28
C ILE A 326 -17.22 -13.23 -9.82
N ASN A 327 -17.56 -13.54 -8.58
CA ASN A 327 -18.86 -13.24 -7.98
C ASN A 327 -18.75 -11.99 -7.10
N LEU A 328 -19.45 -10.94 -7.47
CA LEU A 328 -19.38 -9.65 -6.80
C LEU A 328 -20.64 -9.38 -5.95
N PRO A 329 -20.56 -8.50 -4.96
CA PRO A 329 -21.72 -8.09 -4.17
C PRO A 329 -22.88 -7.59 -5.04
N GLY A 330 -24.11 -7.87 -4.57
CA GLY A 330 -25.31 -7.49 -5.31
C GLY A 330 -25.63 -8.35 -6.54
N GLY A 331 -24.99 -9.52 -6.69
CA GLY A 331 -25.20 -10.44 -7.81
C GLY A 331 -24.55 -9.99 -9.13
N LYS A 332 -23.67 -9.01 -9.08
CA LYS A 332 -22.82 -8.61 -10.20
C LYS A 332 -21.72 -9.66 -10.44
N THR A 333 -21.15 -9.67 -11.63
CA THR A 333 -20.04 -10.56 -11.97
C THR A 333 -18.99 -9.84 -12.77
N ALA A 334 -17.74 -10.31 -12.65
CA ALA A 334 -16.62 -9.98 -13.51
C ALA A 334 -15.95 -11.26 -14.01
N LEU A 335 -14.88 -11.15 -14.77
CA LEU A 335 -14.10 -12.27 -15.29
C LEU A 335 -12.66 -12.17 -14.77
N ALA A 336 -12.18 -13.18 -14.07
CA ALA A 336 -10.77 -13.39 -13.77
C ALA A 336 -10.13 -14.08 -14.98
N GLU A 337 -8.99 -13.55 -15.43
CA GLU A 337 -8.25 -14.04 -16.59
C GLU A 337 -6.76 -14.13 -16.26
N SER A 338 -6.11 -15.21 -16.68
CA SER A 338 -4.67 -15.36 -16.49
C SER A 338 -3.98 -15.78 -17.80
N VAL A 339 -2.82 -15.18 -18.07
CA VAL A 339 -1.94 -15.56 -19.19
C VAL A 339 -0.54 -15.83 -18.71
N TYR A 340 0.02 -16.95 -19.19
CA TYR A 340 1.35 -17.41 -18.80
C TYR A 340 1.96 -18.33 -19.87
N PRO A 341 3.31 -18.43 -19.97
CA PRO A 341 3.94 -19.33 -20.92
C PRO A 341 3.89 -20.80 -20.43
N PRO A 342 4.02 -21.81 -21.35
CA PRO A 342 3.93 -23.22 -20.99
C PRO A 342 4.91 -23.70 -19.92
N GLU A 343 6.09 -23.12 -19.83
CA GLU A 343 7.09 -23.43 -18.80
C GLU A 343 6.68 -23.02 -17.39
N SER A 344 5.73 -22.08 -17.25
CA SER A 344 5.18 -21.64 -15.98
C SER A 344 3.93 -22.43 -15.57
N ALA A 345 3.40 -23.29 -16.44
CA ALA A 345 2.18 -24.06 -16.18
C ALA A 345 2.34 -25.08 -15.04
N GLY A 346 1.21 -25.52 -14.47
CA GLY A 346 1.13 -26.57 -13.47
C GLY A 346 0.45 -26.12 -12.17
N ASP A 347 -0.09 -27.09 -11.43
CA ASP A 347 -0.91 -26.86 -10.23
C ASP A 347 -0.13 -26.25 -9.04
N ALA A 348 1.19 -26.37 -9.03
CA ALA A 348 2.04 -25.75 -8.02
C ALA A 348 2.56 -24.35 -8.46
N ALA A 349 2.13 -23.86 -9.60
CA ALA A 349 2.59 -22.64 -10.24
C ALA A 349 1.39 -21.89 -10.87
N TRP A 350 1.55 -21.36 -12.07
CA TRP A 350 0.56 -20.53 -12.77
C TRP A 350 -0.76 -21.21 -13.12
N GLY A 351 -0.86 -22.52 -13.07
CA GLY A 351 -2.13 -23.24 -13.27
C GLY A 351 -3.21 -22.92 -12.23
N ARG A 352 -2.85 -22.26 -11.12
CA ARG A 352 -3.79 -21.75 -10.09
C ARG A 352 -3.94 -20.22 -10.09
N SER A 353 -3.25 -19.48 -10.96
CA SER A 353 -3.26 -18.02 -10.92
C SER A 353 -4.65 -17.41 -11.04
N THR A 354 -5.52 -17.95 -11.92
CA THR A 354 -6.92 -17.50 -12.05
C THR A 354 -7.74 -17.74 -10.79
N GLU A 355 -7.48 -18.84 -10.07
CA GLU A 355 -8.13 -19.13 -8.78
C GLU A 355 -7.70 -18.11 -7.72
N TYR A 356 -6.41 -17.81 -7.61
CA TYR A 356 -5.87 -16.80 -6.69
C TYR A 356 -6.45 -15.42 -6.98
N LEU A 357 -6.40 -15.00 -8.24
CA LEU A 357 -6.96 -13.72 -8.70
C LEU A 357 -8.45 -13.60 -8.39
N LYS A 358 -9.24 -14.63 -8.72
CA LYS A 358 -10.68 -14.67 -8.46
C LYS A 358 -10.98 -14.51 -6.98
N ASP A 359 -10.33 -15.29 -6.14
CA ASP A 359 -10.59 -15.30 -4.69
C ASP A 359 -10.23 -13.95 -4.07
N SER A 360 -9.07 -13.40 -4.41
CA SER A 360 -8.64 -12.08 -3.91
C SER A 360 -9.63 -10.98 -4.28
N VAL A 361 -10.10 -10.96 -5.54
CA VAL A 361 -11.11 -9.95 -5.96
C VAL A 361 -12.44 -10.16 -5.24
N GLU A 362 -12.90 -11.40 -5.03
CA GLU A 362 -14.11 -11.70 -4.28
C GLU A 362 -13.98 -11.30 -2.81
N HIS A 363 -12.84 -11.64 -2.16
CA HIS A 363 -12.57 -11.30 -0.77
C HIS A 363 -12.58 -9.78 -0.53
N PHE A 364 -11.78 -9.02 -1.29
CA PHE A 364 -11.72 -7.57 -1.16
C PHE A 364 -13.06 -6.90 -1.46
N SER A 365 -13.79 -7.42 -2.47
CA SER A 365 -15.12 -6.91 -2.81
C SER A 365 -16.14 -7.10 -1.71
N GLN A 366 -16.12 -8.23 -1.02
CA GLN A 366 -17.05 -8.53 0.08
C GLN A 366 -16.71 -7.77 1.35
N ARG A 367 -15.41 -7.62 1.62
CA ARG A 367 -14.94 -7.04 2.87
C ARG A 367 -14.92 -5.52 2.86
N TRP A 368 -14.51 -4.92 1.76
CA TRP A 368 -14.20 -3.48 1.70
C TRP A 368 -15.11 -2.71 0.75
N HIS A 369 -15.00 -2.93 -0.54
CA HIS A 369 -15.79 -2.24 -1.57
C HIS A 369 -15.86 -3.11 -2.82
N ALA A 370 -16.99 -3.09 -3.54
CA ALA A 370 -17.17 -3.90 -4.74
C ALA A 370 -16.16 -3.54 -5.86
N TYR A 371 -15.56 -4.55 -6.47
CA TYR A 371 -14.67 -4.40 -7.61
C TYR A 371 -15.35 -3.63 -8.75
N PRO A 372 -14.70 -2.60 -9.33
CA PRO A 372 -15.40 -1.69 -10.23
C PRO A 372 -15.42 -2.12 -11.70
N TYR A 373 -14.57 -3.06 -12.12
CA TYR A 373 -14.36 -3.40 -13.53
C TYR A 373 -14.98 -4.74 -13.93
N GLY A 374 -15.16 -4.94 -15.24
CA GLY A 374 -15.73 -6.19 -15.80
C GLY A 374 -14.74 -7.34 -15.95
N THR A 375 -13.43 -7.05 -15.88
CA THR A 375 -12.35 -8.04 -16.01
C THR A 375 -11.24 -7.76 -15.02
N ALA A 376 -10.53 -8.81 -14.61
CA ALA A 376 -9.28 -8.74 -13.84
C ALA A 376 -8.26 -9.70 -14.47
N TRP A 377 -6.99 -9.27 -14.53
CA TRP A 377 -5.92 -10.02 -15.16
C TRP A 377 -4.78 -10.33 -14.20
N SER A 378 -4.25 -11.56 -14.27
CA SER A 378 -2.95 -11.95 -13.74
C SER A 378 -2.04 -12.36 -14.91
N ILE A 379 -0.90 -11.71 -15.04
CA ILE A 379 -0.02 -11.80 -16.20
C ILE A 379 1.36 -12.26 -15.78
N ALA A 380 1.80 -13.40 -16.32
CA ALA A 380 3.18 -13.88 -16.18
C ALA A 380 4.10 -13.11 -17.12
N GLY A 381 4.96 -12.27 -16.54
CA GLY A 381 5.84 -11.38 -17.29
C GLY A 381 7.29 -11.41 -16.87
N GLY A 382 8.06 -10.51 -17.43
CA GLY A 382 9.46 -10.28 -17.11
C GLY A 382 9.68 -9.50 -15.82
N SER A 383 8.67 -8.82 -15.33
CA SER A 383 8.62 -8.13 -14.03
C SER A 383 7.78 -8.95 -13.05
N SER A 384 8.15 -8.90 -11.76
CA SER A 384 7.35 -9.49 -10.69
C SER A 384 6.98 -8.38 -9.72
N GLY A 385 5.71 -8.35 -9.33
CA GLY A 385 5.19 -7.37 -8.41
C GLY A 385 4.99 -6.00 -9.08
N MET A 386 3.89 -5.84 -9.86
CA MET A 386 3.51 -4.55 -10.43
C MET A 386 2.03 -4.52 -10.77
N GLU A 387 1.39 -3.46 -10.32
CA GLU A 387 -0.04 -3.22 -10.44
C GLU A 387 -0.41 -2.23 -11.56
N TYR A 388 -1.57 -2.47 -12.15
CA TYR A 388 -2.31 -1.51 -12.99
C TYR A 388 -3.82 -1.71 -12.76
N PRO A 389 -4.69 -0.76 -13.13
CA PRO A 389 -6.11 -0.91 -12.89
C PRO A 389 -6.65 -2.26 -13.41
N GLY A 390 -7.06 -3.12 -12.49
CA GLY A 390 -7.58 -4.45 -12.81
C GLY A 390 -6.54 -5.43 -13.38
N MET A 391 -5.24 -5.23 -13.13
CA MET A 391 -4.19 -6.05 -13.73
C MET A 391 -3.00 -6.21 -12.79
N ALA A 392 -2.59 -7.44 -12.53
CA ALA A 392 -1.39 -7.83 -11.81
C ALA A 392 -0.33 -8.36 -12.79
N PHE A 393 0.90 -7.85 -12.70
CA PHE A 393 2.07 -8.40 -13.40
C PHE A 393 2.95 -9.14 -12.40
N ASP A 394 3.02 -10.47 -12.55
CA ASP A 394 3.80 -11.35 -11.70
C ASP A 394 4.91 -12.04 -12.51
N GLY A 395 5.92 -12.56 -11.84
CA GLY A 395 7.06 -13.18 -12.52
C GLY A 395 6.72 -14.55 -13.11
N ILE A 396 7.23 -14.84 -14.30
CA ILE A 396 7.07 -16.15 -14.98
C ILE A 396 7.59 -17.32 -14.13
N THR A 397 8.40 -17.08 -13.11
CA THR A 397 8.98 -18.08 -12.22
C THR A 397 8.28 -18.17 -10.87
N ASP A 398 7.33 -17.27 -10.57
CA ASP A 398 6.63 -17.23 -9.32
C ASP A 398 5.67 -18.42 -9.16
N LYS A 399 5.53 -18.93 -7.95
CA LYS A 399 4.76 -20.15 -7.68
C LYS A 399 4.38 -20.28 -6.20
N GLY A 400 3.39 -21.14 -5.94
CA GLY A 400 2.95 -21.49 -4.59
C GLY A 400 2.50 -20.26 -3.80
N LYS A 401 2.91 -20.18 -2.54
CA LYS A 401 2.54 -19.06 -1.65
C LYS A 401 3.01 -17.70 -2.18
N LEU A 402 4.19 -17.65 -2.79
CA LEU A 402 4.72 -16.40 -3.35
C LEU A 402 3.82 -15.88 -4.47
N LEU A 403 3.42 -16.73 -5.41
CA LEU A 403 2.51 -16.32 -6.49
C LEU A 403 1.16 -15.85 -5.94
N PHE A 404 0.60 -16.54 -4.93
CA PHE A 404 -0.63 -16.11 -4.28
C PHE A 404 -0.49 -14.73 -3.64
N TRP A 405 0.54 -14.53 -2.80
CA TRP A 405 0.74 -13.26 -2.09
C TRP A 405 0.97 -12.09 -3.03
N ILE A 406 1.78 -12.28 -4.09
CA ILE A 406 2.00 -11.23 -5.09
C ILE A 406 0.70 -10.96 -5.86
N THR A 407 -0.01 -12.00 -6.36
CA THR A 407 -1.28 -11.80 -7.08
C THR A 407 -2.32 -11.09 -6.21
N ALA A 408 -2.44 -11.44 -4.92
CA ALA A 408 -3.36 -10.78 -4.00
C ALA A 408 -2.97 -9.32 -3.76
N HIS A 409 -1.67 -9.05 -3.59
CA HIS A 409 -1.14 -7.70 -3.41
C HIS A 409 -1.38 -6.84 -4.65
N GLU A 410 -0.92 -7.30 -5.83
CA GLU A 410 -1.01 -6.52 -7.06
C GLU A 410 -2.46 -6.26 -7.52
N ILE A 411 -3.37 -7.23 -7.34
CA ILE A 411 -4.78 -6.95 -7.67
C ILE A 411 -5.47 -6.11 -6.59
N GLY A 412 -5.03 -6.18 -5.35
CA GLY A 412 -5.49 -5.36 -4.24
C GLY A 412 -5.28 -3.86 -4.49
N HIS A 413 -4.23 -3.50 -5.20
CA HIS A 413 -3.98 -2.14 -5.68
C HIS A 413 -5.12 -1.58 -6.56
N THR A 414 -6.03 -2.40 -7.06
CA THR A 414 -7.25 -1.87 -7.71
C THR A 414 -8.09 -1.03 -6.74
N TRP A 415 -8.04 -1.30 -5.43
CA TRP A 415 -8.66 -0.46 -4.40
C TRP A 415 -7.76 0.70 -3.99
N PHE A 416 -6.47 0.44 -3.75
CA PHE A 416 -5.47 1.41 -3.33
C PHE A 416 -4.19 1.24 -4.17
N PRO A 417 -3.86 2.15 -5.08
CA PRO A 417 -4.41 3.49 -5.26
C PRO A 417 -5.32 3.64 -6.48
N MET A 418 -5.67 2.56 -7.22
CA MET A 418 -6.32 2.72 -8.51
C MET A 418 -7.75 3.24 -8.41
N MET A 419 -8.50 2.85 -7.37
CA MET A 419 -9.83 3.39 -7.08
C MET A 419 -9.75 4.60 -6.15
N VAL A 420 -9.02 4.50 -5.04
CA VAL A 420 -8.80 5.59 -4.08
C VAL A 420 -7.47 6.26 -4.43
N GLY A 421 -7.52 7.26 -5.31
CA GLY A 421 -6.41 7.77 -6.10
C GLY A 421 -5.44 8.69 -5.37
N SER A 422 -4.75 8.21 -4.35
CA SER A 422 -3.70 8.95 -3.65
C SER A 422 -2.49 9.31 -4.52
N ASP A 423 -1.69 10.27 -4.06
CA ASP A 423 -0.43 10.69 -4.69
C ASP A 423 0.72 9.80 -4.22
N GLU A 424 0.96 8.72 -4.94
CA GLU A 424 1.96 7.70 -4.60
C GLU A 424 3.40 8.24 -4.60
N ARG A 425 3.70 9.25 -5.42
CA ARG A 425 5.03 9.89 -5.45
C ARG A 425 5.38 10.65 -4.17
N ARG A 426 4.37 10.93 -3.36
CA ARG A 426 4.52 11.62 -2.08
C ARG A 426 4.21 10.73 -0.92
N ASP A 427 3.07 10.07 -0.99
CA ASP A 427 2.42 9.39 0.12
C ASP A 427 2.29 7.89 -0.16
N ALA A 428 3.40 7.22 -0.53
CA ALA A 428 3.45 5.82 -0.95
C ALA A 428 2.83 4.84 0.06
N TRP A 429 2.73 5.19 1.34
CA TRP A 429 2.07 4.36 2.34
C TRP A 429 0.55 4.25 2.15
N MET A 430 -0.09 5.24 1.48
CA MET A 430 -1.52 5.20 1.17
C MET A 430 -1.84 4.22 0.03
N ASP A 431 -0.86 3.91 -0.75
CA ASP A 431 -0.81 2.87 -1.74
C ASP A 431 -0.40 1.56 -1.07
N GLU A 432 0.88 1.34 -0.89
CA GLU A 432 1.50 0.11 -0.46
C GLU A 432 1.10 -0.36 0.94
N GLY A 433 1.06 0.59 1.88
CA GLY A 433 0.76 0.28 3.28
C GLY A 433 -0.71 -0.08 3.51
N ILE A 434 -1.64 0.62 2.84
CA ILE A 434 -3.07 0.30 2.93
C ILE A 434 -3.34 -1.02 2.19
N ASN A 435 -2.72 -1.22 1.03
CA ASN A 435 -2.86 -2.45 0.27
C ASN A 435 -2.31 -3.66 1.04
N THR A 436 -1.10 -3.56 1.60
CA THR A 436 -0.54 -4.61 2.48
C THR A 436 -1.45 -4.90 3.69
N PHE A 437 -2.10 -3.89 4.25
CA PHE A 437 -3.06 -4.09 5.34
C PHE A 437 -4.24 -4.97 4.90
N ILE A 438 -4.84 -4.73 3.73
CA ILE A 438 -5.99 -5.53 3.27
C ILE A 438 -5.59 -6.94 2.86
N ASP A 439 -4.42 -7.13 2.24
CA ASP A 439 -3.97 -8.44 1.76
C ASP A 439 -3.51 -9.39 2.89
N THR A 440 -3.13 -8.85 4.07
CA THR A 440 -2.85 -9.71 5.22
C THR A 440 -4.08 -10.51 5.67
N TYR A 441 -5.27 -9.93 5.56
CA TYR A 441 -6.53 -10.64 5.89
C TYR A 441 -6.93 -11.64 4.81
N GLU A 442 -6.65 -11.34 3.54
CA GLU A 442 -6.83 -12.29 2.45
C GLU A 442 -5.97 -13.54 2.69
N SER A 443 -4.69 -13.34 3.05
CA SER A 443 -3.78 -14.45 3.37
C SER A 443 -4.25 -15.30 4.56
N ASP A 444 -4.89 -14.67 5.54
CA ASP A 444 -5.41 -15.35 6.73
C ASP A 444 -6.69 -16.15 6.42
N ASP A 445 -7.48 -15.74 5.41
CA ASP A 445 -8.80 -16.31 5.11
C ASP A 445 -8.77 -17.34 3.95
N PHE A 446 -7.89 -17.17 2.94
CA PHE A 446 -7.84 -18.02 1.76
C PHE A 446 -7.63 -19.51 2.09
N GLU A 447 -8.49 -20.37 1.56
CA GLU A 447 -8.49 -21.84 1.82
C GLU A 447 -8.40 -22.21 3.30
N GLY A 448 -9.05 -21.42 4.19
CA GLY A 448 -9.01 -21.65 5.63
C GLY A 448 -7.63 -21.37 6.25
N GLY A 449 -6.88 -20.45 5.66
CA GLY A 449 -5.62 -19.94 6.20
C GLY A 449 -4.37 -20.75 5.83
N VAL A 450 -4.45 -21.59 4.80
CA VAL A 450 -3.28 -22.40 4.34
C VAL A 450 -2.13 -21.48 3.88
N TYR A 451 -2.45 -20.30 3.34
CA TYR A 451 -1.48 -19.31 2.89
C TYR A 451 -1.17 -18.26 3.97
N GLY A 452 -1.94 -18.22 5.04
CA GLY A 452 -1.69 -17.36 6.20
C GLY A 452 -0.62 -17.92 7.13
N PRO A 453 -0.12 -17.06 8.03
CA PRO A 453 -0.14 -15.62 7.89
C PRO A 453 0.84 -15.14 6.80
N LYS A 454 0.56 -13.99 6.17
CA LYS A 454 1.50 -13.38 5.22
C LYS A 454 2.84 -13.08 5.90
N ARG A 455 3.93 -13.51 5.28
CA ARG A 455 5.32 -13.34 5.77
C ARG A 455 6.25 -13.27 4.57
N ASP A 456 6.43 -12.07 4.03
CA ASP A 456 7.26 -11.80 2.86
C ASP A 456 8.06 -10.50 3.04
N SER A 457 8.62 -9.94 1.97
CA SER A 457 9.35 -8.67 2.04
C SER A 457 8.47 -7.48 2.45
N GLU A 458 7.16 -7.59 2.30
CA GLU A 458 6.18 -6.54 2.53
C GLU A 458 5.61 -6.57 3.95
N TYR A 459 5.50 -7.76 4.58
CA TYR A 459 4.90 -7.87 5.89
C TYR A 459 5.57 -8.95 6.75
N ALA A 460 6.12 -8.53 7.90
CA ALA A 460 6.77 -9.38 8.90
C ALA A 460 7.78 -10.39 8.32
N PRO A 461 8.82 -9.93 7.60
CA PRO A 461 9.75 -10.76 6.84
C PRO A 461 10.61 -11.70 7.70
N GLY A 462 10.75 -11.41 9.00
CA GLY A 462 11.44 -12.27 9.96
C GLY A 462 10.69 -13.56 10.31
N GLY A 463 9.41 -13.64 9.92
CA GLY A 463 8.56 -14.82 10.15
C GLY A 463 8.09 -15.02 11.59
N GLY A 464 8.36 -14.06 12.48
CA GLY A 464 7.91 -14.04 13.85
C GLY A 464 6.58 -13.32 14.08
N ASN A 465 6.34 -12.90 15.34
CA ASN A 465 5.24 -12.00 15.63
C ASN A 465 5.54 -10.63 14.99
N PRO A 466 4.63 -10.04 14.17
CA PRO A 466 4.85 -8.75 13.51
C PRO A 466 5.26 -7.63 14.46
N VAL A 467 4.73 -7.61 15.67
CA VAL A 467 5.07 -6.57 16.69
C VAL A 467 6.51 -6.69 17.23
N ASP A 468 7.13 -7.87 17.11
CA ASP A 468 8.54 -8.07 17.42
C ASP A 468 9.43 -7.82 16.20
N ASP A 469 9.02 -8.29 15.03
CA ASP A 469 9.75 -8.09 13.78
C ASP A 469 9.95 -6.61 13.45
N ILE A 470 8.93 -5.77 13.69
CA ILE A 470 8.99 -4.31 13.43
C ILE A 470 10.03 -3.61 14.31
N GLN A 471 10.48 -4.22 15.40
CA GLN A 471 11.50 -3.64 16.29
C GLN A 471 12.81 -3.34 15.56
N SER A 472 13.13 -4.09 14.51
CA SER A 472 14.29 -3.85 13.65
C SER A 472 14.25 -2.47 12.98
N VAL A 473 13.03 -1.97 12.69
CA VAL A 473 12.77 -0.65 12.08
C VAL A 473 12.67 0.42 13.17
N LEU A 474 11.89 0.16 14.23
CA LEU A 474 11.64 1.15 15.28
C LEU A 474 12.91 1.51 16.07
N LYS A 475 13.84 0.57 16.22
CA LYS A 475 15.12 0.78 16.90
C LYS A 475 16.24 1.31 16.00
N ASP A 476 16.02 1.35 14.67
CA ASP A 476 17.02 1.90 13.73
C ASP A 476 16.92 3.44 13.69
N PRO A 477 17.95 4.18 14.18
CA PRO A 477 17.91 5.64 14.20
C PRO A 477 17.94 6.27 12.79
N GLY A 478 18.25 5.46 11.75
CA GLY A 478 18.21 5.91 10.36
C GLY A 478 16.86 5.69 9.68
N ALA A 479 15.91 4.98 10.33
CA ALA A 479 14.59 4.76 9.77
C ALA A 479 13.78 6.06 9.74
N VAL A 480 13.11 6.28 8.61
CA VAL A 480 12.28 7.46 8.38
C VAL A 480 10.85 7.26 8.89
N ALA A 481 10.10 8.34 9.06
CA ALA A 481 8.67 8.28 9.36
C ALA A 481 7.87 7.80 8.14
N ILE A 482 6.69 7.20 8.35
CA ILE A 482 5.76 6.79 7.29
C ILE A 482 5.38 7.99 6.40
N MET A 483 5.17 9.16 7.00
CA MET A 483 4.83 10.42 6.31
C MET A 483 6.01 11.05 5.55
N SER A 484 7.08 10.30 5.30
CA SER A 484 8.18 10.77 4.45
C SER A 484 7.80 10.65 2.98
N ARG A 485 8.22 11.66 2.18
CA ARG A 485 8.00 11.61 0.74
C ARG A 485 8.68 10.39 0.12
N ALA A 486 7.96 9.66 -0.73
CA ALA A 486 8.41 8.41 -1.35
C ALA A 486 9.81 8.49 -1.98
N ASP A 487 10.09 9.54 -2.77
CA ASP A 487 11.38 9.76 -3.42
C ASP A 487 12.57 9.94 -2.44
N THR A 488 12.31 10.18 -1.16
CA THR A 488 13.33 10.39 -0.11
C THR A 488 13.60 9.14 0.71
N ILE A 489 12.79 8.10 0.54
CA ILE A 489 12.94 6.83 1.26
C ILE A 489 13.97 5.98 0.52
N SER A 490 15.05 5.63 1.20
CA SER A 490 16.06 4.76 0.62
C SER A 490 15.53 3.32 0.48
N GLU A 491 16.09 2.56 -0.45
CA GLU A 491 15.70 1.15 -0.73
C GLU A 491 15.67 0.28 0.54
N LYS A 492 16.62 0.50 1.46
CA LYS A 492 16.67 -0.19 2.76
C LYS A 492 15.37 -0.07 3.55
N TYR A 493 14.69 1.08 3.46
CA TYR A 493 13.51 1.39 4.27
C TYR A 493 12.20 1.35 3.50
N ARG A 494 12.22 1.13 2.16
CA ARG A 494 11.01 1.10 1.35
C ARG A 494 10.01 0.07 1.89
N HIS A 495 10.31 -1.21 1.82
CA HIS A 495 9.42 -2.26 2.33
C HIS A 495 9.17 -2.14 3.85
N PRO A 496 10.21 -1.98 4.70
CA PRO A 496 9.98 -1.93 6.14
C PRO A 496 9.11 -0.76 6.64
N VAL A 497 9.17 0.41 5.98
CA VAL A 497 8.44 1.60 6.44
C VAL A 497 7.14 1.79 5.66
N THR A 498 7.19 1.71 4.32
CA THR A 498 6.06 2.04 3.46
C THR A 498 5.00 0.94 3.47
N TYR A 499 5.41 -0.32 3.47
CA TYR A 499 4.54 -1.50 3.52
C TYR A 499 4.31 -1.96 4.96
N PHE A 500 5.32 -2.55 5.59
CA PHE A 500 5.18 -3.26 6.86
C PHE A 500 4.75 -2.36 8.02
N LYS A 501 5.49 -1.29 8.31
CA LYS A 501 5.15 -0.40 9.44
C LYS A 501 3.79 0.25 9.24
N ALA A 502 3.44 0.64 8.01
CA ALA A 502 2.15 1.25 7.70
C ALA A 502 1.01 0.24 7.89
N ALA A 503 1.11 -0.96 7.30
CA ALA A 503 0.11 -2.02 7.45
C ALA A 503 -0.07 -2.48 8.90
N LEU A 504 1.03 -2.66 9.63
CA LEU A 504 0.96 -2.99 11.05
C LEU A 504 0.28 -1.89 11.87
N GLY A 505 0.55 -0.61 11.55
CA GLY A 505 -0.14 0.52 12.17
C GLY A 505 -1.66 0.46 11.97
N LEU A 506 -2.12 0.14 10.77
CA LEU A 506 -3.54 -0.02 10.47
C LEU A 506 -4.14 -1.26 11.17
N ARG A 507 -3.40 -2.36 11.28
CA ARG A 507 -3.83 -3.51 12.09
C ARG A 507 -3.94 -3.16 13.57
N LEU A 508 -2.98 -2.44 14.13
CA LEU A 508 -3.05 -1.95 15.52
C LEU A 508 -4.24 -1.01 15.73
N LEU A 509 -4.49 -0.12 14.76
CA LEU A 509 -5.65 0.78 14.81
C LEU A 509 -6.96 -0.01 14.82
N ARG A 510 -7.08 -1.02 13.93
CA ARG A 510 -8.28 -1.86 13.85
C ARG A 510 -8.43 -2.80 15.03
N GLU A 511 -7.37 -3.47 15.47
CA GLU A 511 -7.47 -4.59 16.42
C GLU A 511 -7.30 -4.14 17.88
N GLN A 512 -6.51 -3.08 18.14
CA GLN A 512 -6.15 -2.68 19.51
C GLN A 512 -6.74 -1.33 19.93
N ILE A 513 -7.00 -0.41 18.98
CA ILE A 513 -7.43 0.95 19.29
C ILE A 513 -8.94 1.13 19.11
N LEU A 514 -9.43 0.99 17.87
CA LEU A 514 -10.85 1.20 17.57
C LEU A 514 -11.71 -0.04 17.78
N GLY A 515 -11.18 -1.21 17.52
CA GLY A 515 -11.94 -2.43 17.33
C GLY A 515 -12.58 -2.49 15.92
N PRO A 516 -12.82 -3.72 15.38
CA PRO A 516 -13.38 -3.89 14.03
C PRO A 516 -14.76 -3.26 13.87
N ASP A 517 -15.58 -3.20 14.91
CA ASP A 517 -16.94 -2.62 14.86
C ASP A 517 -16.94 -1.11 14.57
N ARG A 518 -15.88 -0.38 14.89
CA ARG A 518 -15.72 1.05 14.58
C ARG A 518 -14.80 1.26 13.36
N PHE A 519 -13.72 0.51 13.27
CA PHE A 519 -12.76 0.65 12.17
C PHE A 519 -13.36 0.28 10.82
N ASP A 520 -13.99 -0.91 10.69
CA ASP A 520 -14.43 -1.42 9.38
C ASP A 520 -15.48 -0.52 8.72
N PRO A 521 -16.50 0.02 9.41
CA PRO A 521 -17.41 1.01 8.83
C PRO A 521 -16.71 2.31 8.43
N ALA A 522 -15.81 2.85 9.26
CA ALA A 522 -15.05 4.06 8.96
C ALA A 522 -14.18 3.88 7.71
N PHE A 523 -13.48 2.76 7.61
CA PHE A 523 -12.61 2.46 6.48
C PHE A 523 -13.40 2.25 5.17
N ARG A 524 -14.57 1.57 5.22
CA ARG A 524 -15.47 1.46 4.06
C ARG A 524 -15.99 2.82 3.61
N LYS A 525 -16.38 3.68 4.55
CA LYS A 525 -16.84 5.03 4.23
C LYS A 525 -15.73 5.85 3.57
N TYR A 526 -14.49 5.76 4.06
CA TYR A 526 -13.34 6.39 3.40
C TYR A 526 -13.18 5.93 1.95
N ILE A 527 -13.32 4.62 1.67
CA ILE A 527 -13.28 4.12 0.29
C ILE A 527 -14.45 4.69 -0.53
N ASP A 528 -15.67 4.66 0.00
CA ASP A 528 -16.88 5.15 -0.70
C ASP A 528 -16.77 6.64 -1.03
N ASP A 529 -16.31 7.45 -0.09
CA ASP A 529 -16.19 8.91 -0.26
C ASP A 529 -15.10 9.30 -1.25
N TRP A 530 -14.00 8.54 -1.26
CA TRP A 530 -12.82 8.84 -2.09
C TRP A 530 -12.68 7.94 -3.32
N ALA A 531 -13.61 7.04 -3.59
CA ALA A 531 -13.60 6.23 -4.82
C ALA A 531 -13.53 7.14 -6.06
N PHE A 532 -12.53 6.91 -6.91
CA PHE A 532 -12.24 7.67 -8.12
C PHE A 532 -11.98 9.17 -7.89
N LYS A 533 -11.41 9.49 -6.74
CA LYS A 533 -10.99 10.84 -6.33
C LYS A 533 -9.56 10.81 -5.79
N HIS A 534 -9.05 11.99 -5.41
CA HIS A 534 -7.68 12.20 -4.99
C HIS A 534 -7.57 12.59 -3.50
N PRO A 535 -7.67 11.63 -2.55
CA PRO A 535 -7.47 11.93 -1.14
C PRO A 535 -6.01 12.27 -0.83
N LYS A 536 -5.82 12.93 0.30
CA LYS A 536 -4.52 13.16 0.93
C LYS A 536 -4.47 12.44 2.29
N PRO A 537 -3.28 12.25 2.87
CA PRO A 537 -3.17 11.64 4.21
C PRO A 537 -4.08 12.28 5.26
N SER A 538 -4.21 13.61 5.22
CA SER A 538 -5.04 14.35 6.18
C SER A 538 -6.53 14.01 6.06
N ASP A 539 -7.02 13.65 4.87
CA ASP A 539 -8.40 13.24 4.65
C ASP A 539 -8.63 11.88 5.33
N PHE A 540 -7.74 10.92 5.11
CA PHE A 540 -7.78 9.62 5.76
C PHE A 540 -7.76 9.74 7.29
N PHE A 541 -6.86 10.53 7.84
CA PHE A 541 -6.75 10.68 9.30
C PHE A 541 -8.02 11.27 9.91
N ARG A 542 -8.57 12.33 9.30
CA ARG A 542 -9.82 12.95 9.77
C ARG A 542 -11.01 12.01 9.66
N GLU A 543 -11.11 11.25 8.58
CA GLU A 543 -12.24 10.34 8.38
C GLU A 543 -12.21 9.20 9.38
N MET A 544 -11.02 8.62 9.64
CA MET A 544 -10.87 7.59 10.66
C MET A 544 -11.14 8.11 12.08
N GLU A 545 -10.84 9.37 12.39
CA GLU A 545 -11.20 10.00 13.67
C GLU A 545 -12.69 10.28 13.75
N SER A 546 -13.26 10.88 12.71
CA SER A 546 -14.68 11.27 12.68
C SER A 546 -15.61 10.08 12.77
N GLU A 547 -15.41 9.08 11.90
CA GLU A 547 -16.25 7.88 11.82
C GLU A 547 -15.92 6.85 12.90
N GLY A 548 -14.64 6.75 13.28
CA GLY A 548 -14.19 5.90 14.39
C GLY A 548 -14.59 6.44 15.77
N GLY A 549 -14.94 7.73 15.86
CA GLY A 549 -15.37 8.40 17.08
C GLY A 549 -14.29 8.45 18.17
N GLU A 550 -13.04 8.73 17.78
CA GLU A 550 -11.85 8.73 18.64
C GLU A 550 -10.86 9.82 18.26
N ASP A 551 -10.27 10.53 19.22
CA ASP A 551 -9.11 11.38 18.97
C ASP A 551 -7.87 10.49 18.82
N LEU A 552 -7.35 10.37 17.60
CA LEU A 552 -6.20 9.54 17.25
C LEU A 552 -4.92 10.37 17.04
N SER A 553 -4.93 11.65 17.35
CA SER A 553 -3.80 12.57 17.10
C SER A 553 -2.50 12.10 17.76
N TRP A 554 -2.57 11.46 18.93
CA TRP A 554 -1.44 10.84 19.62
C TRP A 554 -0.86 9.66 18.83
N PHE A 555 -1.71 8.84 18.21
CA PHE A 555 -1.32 7.68 17.41
C PHE A 555 -0.69 8.10 16.09
N TRP A 556 -1.36 8.99 15.34
CA TRP A 556 -0.81 9.54 14.11
C TRP A 556 0.56 10.18 14.35
N ARG A 557 0.68 11.00 15.38
CA ARG A 557 1.95 11.65 15.77
C ARG A 557 3.05 10.64 15.99
N GLY A 558 2.82 9.62 16.81
CA GLY A 558 3.86 8.68 17.23
C GLY A 558 4.23 7.67 16.16
N TRP A 559 3.25 7.16 15.44
CA TRP A 559 3.42 6.07 14.50
C TRP A 559 3.65 6.52 13.06
N PHE A 560 2.87 7.51 12.54
CA PHE A 560 2.93 7.97 11.16
C PHE A 560 3.89 9.15 10.97
N PHE A 561 3.81 10.17 11.83
CA PHE A 561 4.66 11.38 11.70
C PHE A 561 6.03 11.24 12.35
N ASN A 562 6.23 10.24 13.18
CA ASN A 562 7.50 9.95 13.85
C ASN A 562 7.80 8.44 13.82
N ASN A 563 8.96 8.09 14.35
CA ASN A 563 9.38 6.70 14.55
C ASN A 563 9.58 6.45 16.05
N TRP A 564 8.50 6.67 16.85
CA TRP A 564 8.56 6.50 18.29
C TRP A 564 8.41 5.04 18.70
N ASN A 565 9.10 4.68 19.80
CA ASN A 565 9.00 3.36 20.39
C ASN A 565 7.96 3.34 21.52
N LEU A 566 7.37 2.17 21.73
CA LEU A 566 6.57 1.80 22.88
C LEU A 566 7.44 1.06 23.91
N ASP A 567 7.28 1.36 25.19
CA ASP A 567 7.93 0.66 26.30
C ASP A 567 7.03 0.79 27.54
N LEU A 568 6.26 -0.25 27.82
CA LEU A 568 5.32 -0.33 28.93
C LEU A 568 5.88 -1.23 30.04
N ALA A 569 5.79 -0.82 31.30
CA ALA A 569 6.34 -1.58 32.41
C ALA A 569 5.34 -1.73 33.57
N VAL A 570 5.45 -2.83 34.29
CA VAL A 570 4.90 -3.01 35.67
C VAL A 570 6.03 -2.84 36.63
N GLU A 571 6.17 -1.65 37.24
CA GLU A 571 7.32 -1.32 38.09
C GLU A 571 7.17 -1.87 39.53
N ASN A 572 5.94 -1.94 40.05
CA ASN A 572 5.73 -2.37 41.44
C ASN A 572 4.29 -2.85 41.67
N VAL A 573 4.15 -3.78 42.62
CA VAL A 573 2.88 -4.22 43.19
C VAL A 573 3.00 -4.21 44.72
N ALA A 574 2.17 -3.44 45.40
CA ALA A 574 2.21 -3.30 46.86
C ALA A 574 0.83 -3.47 47.48
N TYR A 575 0.70 -4.34 48.48
CA TYR A 575 -0.53 -4.49 49.26
C TYR A 575 -0.77 -3.32 50.21
N THR A 576 -2.02 -2.90 50.33
CA THR A 576 -2.42 -1.89 51.31
C THR A 576 -2.18 -2.40 52.76
N GLY A 577 -1.22 -1.78 53.44
CA GLY A 577 -0.80 -2.22 54.78
C GLY A 577 -0.21 -3.63 54.81
N GLY A 578 0.31 -4.13 53.69
CA GLY A 578 0.90 -5.47 53.61
C GLY A 578 -0.10 -6.63 53.57
N ASP A 579 -1.39 -6.36 53.48
CA ASP A 579 -2.48 -7.32 53.59
C ASP A 579 -3.28 -7.45 52.27
N PRO A 580 -3.22 -8.61 51.57
CA PRO A 580 -4.00 -8.82 50.35
C PRO A 580 -5.49 -8.55 50.51
N ALA A 581 -6.07 -8.84 51.66
CA ALA A 581 -7.49 -8.62 51.91
C ALA A 581 -7.90 -7.13 51.91
N LYS A 582 -6.93 -6.21 52.00
CA LYS A 582 -7.15 -4.74 51.92
C LYS A 582 -6.90 -4.16 50.54
N GLY A 583 -6.56 -5.01 49.57
CA GLY A 583 -6.27 -4.61 48.18
C GLY A 583 -4.80 -4.30 47.94
N ALA A 584 -4.51 -3.94 46.70
CA ALA A 584 -3.18 -3.60 46.24
C ALA A 584 -3.15 -2.38 45.35
N THR A 585 -1.96 -1.81 45.17
CA THR A 585 -1.65 -0.81 44.18
C THR A 585 -0.61 -1.34 43.23
N VAL A 586 -0.90 -1.30 41.93
CA VAL A 586 0.04 -1.63 40.86
C VAL A 586 0.56 -0.34 40.27
N THR A 587 1.88 -0.15 40.22
CA THR A 587 2.53 0.95 39.53
C THR A 587 2.86 0.51 38.10
N ILE A 588 2.25 1.15 37.13
CA ILE A 588 2.53 0.97 35.70
C ILE A 588 3.27 2.20 35.15
N ALA A 589 4.10 1.99 34.12
CA ALA A 589 4.85 3.07 33.49
C ALA A 589 4.85 2.98 31.97
N SER A 590 4.81 4.14 31.30
CA SER A 590 5.26 4.32 29.92
C SER A 590 6.67 4.92 29.97
N LEU A 591 7.63 4.21 29.42
CA LEU A 591 9.06 4.54 29.51
C LEU A 591 9.59 5.20 28.23
N ASP A 592 8.84 5.09 27.12
CA ASP A 592 9.16 5.74 25.85
C ASP A 592 7.97 6.57 25.33
N LYS A 593 8.13 7.21 24.20
CA LYS A 593 7.25 8.28 23.71
C LYS A 593 5.90 7.81 23.15
N LEU A 594 5.87 6.62 22.53
CA LEU A 594 4.63 6.06 22.01
C LEU A 594 3.80 5.47 23.15
N ILE A 595 2.50 5.63 23.07
CA ILE A 595 1.52 4.99 23.95
C ILE A 595 0.58 4.12 23.13
N MET A 596 -0.05 3.16 23.78
CA MET A 596 -1.14 2.34 23.22
C MET A 596 -2.15 2.02 24.33
N PRO A 597 -3.44 1.89 24.00
CA PRO A 597 -4.36 1.19 24.89
C PRO A 597 -3.92 -0.26 25.01
N THR A 598 -4.12 -0.84 26.20
CA THR A 598 -3.68 -2.19 26.50
C THR A 598 -4.49 -2.81 27.61
N THR A 599 -4.10 -3.99 28.07
CA THR A 599 -4.70 -4.67 29.21
C THR A 599 -3.66 -4.98 30.28
N LEU A 600 -4.08 -4.97 31.52
CA LEU A 600 -3.33 -5.41 32.67
C LEU A 600 -3.95 -6.71 33.17
N GLN A 601 -3.21 -7.80 33.19
CA GLN A 601 -3.64 -9.08 33.76
C GLN A 601 -3.03 -9.28 35.15
N VAL A 602 -3.90 -9.52 36.11
CA VAL A 602 -3.51 -9.89 37.49
C VAL A 602 -3.78 -11.37 37.67
N ASN A 603 -2.74 -12.14 37.98
CA ASN A 603 -2.85 -13.57 38.30
C ASN A 603 -2.73 -13.77 39.81
N TYR A 604 -3.61 -14.57 40.39
CA TYR A 604 -3.65 -14.87 41.83
C TYR A 604 -3.02 -16.22 42.13
N VAL A 605 -2.53 -16.37 43.38
CA VAL A 605 -1.89 -17.62 43.87
C VAL A 605 -2.84 -18.83 43.87
N ASP A 606 -4.15 -18.57 44.01
CA ASP A 606 -5.19 -19.61 43.94
C ASP A 606 -5.54 -20.07 42.54
N GLY A 607 -4.92 -19.50 41.51
CA GLY A 607 -5.15 -19.82 40.08
C GLY A 607 -6.21 -18.93 39.40
N GLY A 608 -6.85 -18.04 40.14
CA GLY A 608 -7.77 -17.03 39.59
C GLY A 608 -6.99 -15.96 38.82
N SER A 609 -7.71 -15.20 37.96
CA SER A 609 -7.15 -14.04 37.25
C SER A 609 -8.18 -12.92 37.09
N GLN A 610 -7.69 -11.70 36.90
CA GLN A 610 -8.48 -10.51 36.56
C GLN A 610 -7.81 -9.74 35.42
N THR A 611 -8.58 -9.25 34.44
CA THR A 611 -8.11 -8.37 33.38
C THR A 611 -8.69 -6.97 33.56
N ILE A 612 -7.87 -5.94 33.39
CA ILE A 612 -8.23 -4.53 33.50
C ILE A 612 -7.84 -3.84 32.20
N ALA A 613 -8.79 -3.20 31.52
CA ALA A 613 -8.53 -2.39 30.35
C ALA A 613 -7.84 -1.07 30.75
N LEU A 614 -6.84 -0.69 30.03
CA LEU A 614 -6.08 0.56 30.16
C LEU A 614 -6.24 1.34 28.84
N PRO A 615 -7.13 2.32 28.75
CA PRO A 615 -7.27 3.15 27.56
C PRO A 615 -6.05 4.08 27.38
N ALA A 616 -5.92 4.72 26.22
CA ALA A 616 -4.82 5.62 25.92
C ALA A 616 -4.72 6.78 26.93
N GLU A 617 -5.87 7.27 27.44
CA GLU A 617 -5.97 8.33 28.43
C GLU A 617 -5.36 7.98 29.80
N THR A 618 -5.09 6.71 30.03
CA THR A 618 -4.29 6.29 31.20
C THR A 618 -3.00 7.11 31.32
N TRP A 619 -2.45 7.52 30.19
CA TRP A 619 -1.16 8.19 30.08
C TRP A 619 -1.26 9.72 29.93
N ILE A 620 -2.47 10.32 29.89
CA ILE A 620 -2.66 11.71 29.53
C ILE A 620 -2.04 12.74 30.50
N LEU A 621 -1.90 12.37 31.76
CA LEU A 621 -1.34 13.27 32.77
C LEU A 621 0.10 12.90 33.17
N ASN A 622 0.44 11.61 33.16
CA ASN A 622 1.71 11.13 33.69
C ASN A 622 2.18 9.87 32.94
N GLY A 623 3.49 9.72 32.84
CA GLY A 623 4.12 8.47 32.37
C GLY A 623 4.09 7.34 33.42
N ARG A 624 3.70 7.64 34.69
CA ARG A 624 3.54 6.63 35.74
C ARG A 624 2.17 6.76 36.40
N ASN A 625 1.45 5.63 36.47
CA ASN A 625 0.09 5.60 36.95
C ASN A 625 -0.12 4.48 37.98
N LEU A 626 -1.06 4.65 38.87
CA LEU A 626 -1.42 3.72 39.91
C LEU A 626 -2.77 3.06 39.63
N VAL A 627 -2.74 1.76 39.39
CA VAL A 627 -3.95 0.94 39.25
C VAL A 627 -4.28 0.34 40.63
N ARG A 628 -5.46 0.63 41.14
CA ARG A 628 -5.92 0.12 42.44
C ARG A 628 -6.71 -1.15 42.25
N LEU A 629 -6.33 -2.19 43.02
CA LEU A 629 -7.00 -3.46 43.07
C LEU A 629 -7.79 -3.59 44.37
N ALA A 630 -9.00 -4.12 44.28
CA ALA A 630 -9.79 -4.45 45.46
C ALA A 630 -9.12 -5.56 46.31
N GLY A 631 -9.51 -5.67 47.57
CA GLY A 631 -9.07 -6.77 48.43
C GLY A 631 -9.50 -8.14 47.90
N GLY A 632 -8.61 -9.11 47.96
CA GLY A 632 -8.84 -10.44 47.41
C GLY A 632 -7.71 -11.43 47.71
N PRO A 633 -7.61 -12.50 46.92
CA PRO A 633 -6.53 -13.47 47.03
C PRO A 633 -5.15 -12.83 46.85
N ALA A 634 -4.12 -13.53 47.34
CA ALA A 634 -2.73 -13.08 47.13
C ALA A 634 -2.39 -13.07 45.62
N ILE A 635 -1.73 -12.01 45.16
CA ILE A 635 -1.30 -11.84 43.76
C ILE A 635 -0.03 -12.69 43.56
N ALA A 636 0.00 -13.43 42.47
CA ALA A 636 1.18 -14.16 42.00
C ALA A 636 2.02 -13.30 41.04
N SER A 637 1.37 -12.69 40.03
CA SER A 637 2.03 -11.81 39.09
C SER A 637 1.04 -10.80 38.50
N VAL A 638 1.59 -9.72 37.95
CA VAL A 638 0.84 -8.73 37.16
C VAL A 638 1.59 -8.50 35.84
N THR A 639 0.88 -8.59 34.71
CA THR A 639 1.45 -8.44 33.36
C THR A 639 0.68 -7.40 32.58
N ILE A 640 1.38 -6.44 31.98
CA ILE A 640 0.84 -5.51 30.99
C ILE A 640 1.05 -6.09 29.59
N ASP A 641 0.08 -5.93 28.68
CA ASP A 641 0.04 -6.56 27.36
C ASP A 641 0.25 -8.10 27.41
N PRO A 642 -0.58 -8.84 28.15
CA PRO A 642 -0.43 -10.29 28.31
C PRO A 642 -0.59 -11.07 26.99
N GLY A 643 -1.31 -10.49 26.03
CA GLY A 643 -1.54 -11.06 24.69
C GLY A 643 -0.38 -10.89 23.73
N HIS A 644 0.66 -10.15 24.10
CA HIS A 644 1.79 -9.85 23.23
C HIS A 644 1.33 -9.21 21.89
N ALA A 645 0.40 -8.27 21.96
CA ALA A 645 -0.24 -7.66 20.81
C ALA A 645 0.39 -6.32 20.39
N LEU A 646 1.23 -5.73 21.26
CA LEU A 646 1.80 -4.40 21.05
C LEU A 646 3.31 -4.46 20.71
N PRO A 647 3.82 -3.49 19.93
CA PRO A 647 5.23 -3.42 19.54
C PRO A 647 6.12 -2.87 20.68
N ASP A 648 6.08 -3.51 21.85
CA ASP A 648 6.87 -3.11 22.99
C ASP A 648 8.35 -3.48 22.81
N LYS A 649 9.24 -2.49 23.03
CA LYS A 649 10.67 -2.66 22.76
C LYS A 649 11.42 -3.46 23.84
N ASP A 650 10.87 -3.54 25.06
CA ASP A 650 11.45 -4.27 26.20
C ASP A 650 10.39 -5.02 27.01
N ARG A 651 10.08 -6.23 26.58
CA ARG A 651 9.08 -7.07 27.25
C ARG A 651 9.53 -7.67 28.57
N THR A 652 10.79 -7.50 28.94
CA THR A 652 11.31 -8.04 30.19
C THR A 652 10.77 -7.30 31.42
N ASN A 653 10.31 -6.06 31.24
CA ASN A 653 9.71 -5.21 32.26
C ASN A 653 8.16 -5.24 32.28
N ASN A 654 7.50 -5.96 31.34
CA ASN A 654 6.04 -6.05 31.26
C ASN A 654 5.42 -6.86 32.40
N THR A 655 6.18 -7.70 33.11
CA THR A 655 5.65 -8.58 34.16
C THR A 655 6.36 -8.35 35.49
N PHE A 656 5.56 -8.09 36.52
CA PHE A 656 5.99 -8.07 37.90
C PHE A 656 5.55 -9.37 38.60
N THR A 657 6.50 -10.16 39.12
CA THR A 657 6.22 -11.36 39.91
C THR A 657 6.36 -11.03 41.37
N MET A 658 5.36 -11.36 42.18
CA MET A 658 5.42 -11.15 43.63
C MET A 658 6.48 -12.03 44.24
N PRO A 659 7.30 -11.49 45.15
CA PRO A 659 8.25 -12.32 45.89
C PRO A 659 7.52 -13.43 46.63
N THR A 660 7.97 -14.68 46.47
CA THR A 660 7.48 -15.80 47.30
C THR A 660 7.81 -15.51 48.75
N ALA A 661 6.80 -15.50 49.62
CA ALA A 661 7.04 -15.36 51.05
C ALA A 661 7.96 -16.49 51.46
N THR A 662 9.21 -16.18 51.85
CA THR A 662 10.09 -17.16 52.48
C THR A 662 9.43 -17.57 53.81
N PRO A 663 9.14 -18.85 54.04
CA PRO A 663 8.58 -19.26 55.32
C PRO A 663 9.51 -18.75 56.43
N SER A 664 8.99 -17.90 57.31
CA SER A 664 9.71 -17.56 58.54
C SER A 664 10.02 -18.87 59.26
N LYS A 665 11.31 -19.21 59.36
CA LYS A 665 11.72 -20.34 60.21
C LYS A 665 11.12 -20.13 61.58
N PRO A 666 10.49 -21.18 62.17
CA PRO A 666 9.90 -21.10 63.47
C PRO A 666 10.92 -20.81 64.57
#